data_58a59e3f778a7354e9257e23f26396a0
#
_entry.id   58a59e3f778a7354e9257e23f26396a0
#
_cell.length_a   1.000
_cell.length_b   1.000
_cell.length_c   1.000
_cell.angle_alpha   90.00
_cell.angle_beta   90.00
_cell.angle_gamma   90.00
#
_symmetry.space_group_name_H-M   'P 1'
#
loop_
_entity.id
_entity.type
_entity.pdbx_description
1 polymer ?
#
loop_
_entity_poly.entity_id
_entity_poly.type
_entity_poly.pdbx_seq_one_letter_code
_entity_poly.pdbx_strand_id
1 'polypeptide(L)'
;MKQTRSPLYPIFLFVIINLIIFTLSRLGLAIWQADRVSAVAGWGQLFLQGLRMDIVALCYLFGVPALFTVLFHNSRIWKMILRIWLTLGSVFILFMELATPAFIETYDFRPNRLFIEYLIYPKEVFSMLMEGHLTAVIFSLIFTVVAFFCYWKLSGYAVTNLRSMSWKWRPVVALLVTAIAFLGARSSFQHRGVNPAMVAFSSDGLVNSLVLNSGYSVLYAAQQFKDEGASSEAYGKMDTDEMLRIVKASRGRPESDYISEKIPTLTKNQATYQGKPKNIVIILEESFGAQFVGTLGGKPLSPEFDKLAKEGWLFENLYATGTRSVRGIEATTAGFTPTPARAVVKLNNSQSGFFTIADLLAKQGYNTSFIYGGEKHFDNMASFFYGNGFQNIIDQKDYQNPKFTATWGVSDEDLFDKANETFTQLQNEGKPFFSLVFSSSNHDPFEFPDGKIELYEQPKATRNNSAKYADYAIGYFFKLAKQSNYWKDTVFLVIADHDSRAAGASLVPIKHFHIPALILGDHVAPRRDSRLVSQIDMPTTLLSIAGVSGNYPMIGFDLTQGANPDRAFMQFDQTQALMKGNHDVVIQTPNSKAKGYVYDKEKDTLTEKEVPEEMKKEALAHALLGSYLYKNRLYKGSEEK
;
A
#
# COMPACT_ATOMS: atom_id res chain seq x y z
N MET A 1 -24.14 40.03 -38.92
CA MET A 1 -24.42 38.58 -39.01
C MET A 1 -23.84 37.90 -37.75
N LYS A 2 -24.66 37.29 -36.88
CA LYS A 2 -24.15 36.50 -35.74
C LYS A 2 -23.42 35.27 -36.33
N GLN A 3 -22.13 35.13 -36.08
CA GLN A 3 -21.37 33.95 -36.52
C GLN A 3 -22.01 32.68 -35.92
N THR A 4 -22.51 31.81 -36.78
CA THR A 4 -23.06 30.53 -36.40
C THR A 4 -21.92 29.50 -36.26
N ARG A 5 -21.87 28.79 -35.14
CA ARG A 5 -20.82 27.81 -34.81
C ARG A 5 -21.24 26.40 -35.18
N SER A 6 -20.24 25.55 -35.49
CA SER A 6 -20.49 24.12 -35.69
C SER A 6 -21.19 23.50 -34.47
N PRO A 7 -22.08 22.52 -34.62
CA PRO A 7 -22.67 21.81 -33.47
C PRO A 7 -21.66 21.19 -32.54
N LEU A 8 -20.52 20.75 -33.04
CA LEU A 8 -19.43 20.15 -32.24
C LEU A 8 -18.46 21.18 -31.63
N TYR A 9 -18.66 22.49 -31.92
CA TYR A 9 -17.78 23.55 -31.38
C TYR A 9 -17.62 23.50 -29.85
N PRO A 10 -18.69 23.29 -29.04
CA PRO A 10 -18.54 23.20 -27.58
C PRO A 10 -17.62 22.07 -27.15
N ILE A 11 -17.76 20.89 -27.76
CA ILE A 11 -16.91 19.73 -27.46
C ILE A 11 -15.45 20.02 -27.83
N PHE A 12 -15.21 20.50 -29.06
CA PHE A 12 -13.87 20.80 -29.55
C PHE A 12 -13.16 21.86 -28.69
N LEU A 13 -13.87 22.92 -28.29
CA LEU A 13 -13.33 23.97 -27.42
C LEU A 13 -12.89 23.39 -26.07
N PHE A 14 -13.72 22.56 -25.44
CA PHE A 14 -13.41 21.98 -24.13
C PHE A 14 -12.35 20.88 -24.22
N VAL A 15 -12.28 20.12 -25.29
CA VAL A 15 -11.16 19.20 -25.57
C VAL A 15 -9.83 19.96 -25.61
N ILE A 16 -9.76 21.07 -26.36
CA ILE A 16 -8.52 21.87 -26.45
C ILE A 16 -8.13 22.45 -25.08
N ILE A 17 -9.09 23.03 -24.34
CA ILE A 17 -8.82 23.61 -23.03
C ILE A 17 -8.27 22.57 -22.07
N ASN A 18 -8.90 21.38 -22.02
CA ASN A 18 -8.45 20.33 -21.11
C ASN A 18 -7.11 19.71 -21.56
N LEU A 19 -6.82 19.62 -22.86
CA LEU A 19 -5.48 19.24 -23.34
C LEU A 19 -4.41 20.24 -22.89
N ILE A 20 -4.71 21.53 -22.94
CA ILE A 20 -3.79 22.57 -22.44
C ILE A 20 -3.57 22.38 -20.91
N ILE A 21 -4.63 22.14 -20.15
CA ILE A 21 -4.53 21.92 -18.70
C ILE A 21 -3.64 20.70 -18.39
N PHE A 22 -3.90 19.56 -19.03
CA PHE A 22 -3.08 18.36 -18.85
C PHE A 22 -1.61 18.61 -19.23
N THR A 23 -1.37 19.30 -20.35
CA THR A 23 0.00 19.61 -20.82
C THR A 23 0.71 20.53 -19.84
N LEU A 24 0.05 21.59 -19.35
CA LEU A 24 0.64 22.52 -18.39
C LEU A 24 0.89 21.87 -17.04
N SER A 25 -0.05 21.06 -16.55
CA SER A 25 0.12 20.27 -15.31
C SER A 25 1.32 19.33 -15.44
N ARG A 26 1.40 18.56 -16.52
CA ARG A 26 2.53 17.64 -16.78
C ARG A 26 3.84 18.40 -16.88
N LEU A 27 3.86 19.55 -17.58
CA LEU A 27 5.06 20.38 -17.68
C LEU A 27 5.52 20.87 -16.30
N GLY A 28 4.61 21.39 -15.49
CA GLY A 28 4.92 21.83 -14.12
C GLY A 28 5.48 20.70 -13.26
N LEU A 29 4.84 19.53 -13.28
CA LEU A 29 5.30 18.35 -12.57
C LEU A 29 6.65 17.83 -13.10
N ALA A 30 6.86 17.83 -14.42
CA ALA A 30 8.12 17.41 -15.02
C ALA A 30 9.28 18.37 -14.67
N ILE A 31 9.03 19.68 -14.62
CA ILE A 31 10.01 20.68 -14.18
C ILE A 31 10.33 20.49 -12.68
N TRP A 32 9.32 20.26 -11.86
CA TRP A 32 9.51 19.96 -10.43
C TRP A 32 10.35 18.70 -10.20
N GLN A 33 10.24 17.69 -11.06
CA GLN A 33 10.97 16.43 -11.01
C GLN A 33 12.05 16.32 -12.11
N ALA A 34 12.63 17.47 -12.52
CA ALA A 34 13.49 17.56 -13.70
C ALA A 34 14.72 16.62 -13.65
N ASP A 35 15.31 16.45 -12.47
CA ASP A 35 16.47 15.58 -12.26
C ASP A 35 16.11 14.13 -12.60
N ARG A 36 14.96 13.63 -12.12
CA ARG A 36 14.48 12.27 -12.38
C ARG A 36 14.08 12.07 -13.84
N VAL A 37 13.38 13.04 -14.43
CA VAL A 37 12.98 12.99 -15.84
C VAL A 37 14.22 13.00 -16.75
N SER A 38 15.24 13.79 -16.42
CA SER A 38 16.49 13.86 -17.19
C SER A 38 17.35 12.62 -17.02
N ALA A 39 17.40 12.05 -15.80
CA ALA A 39 18.17 10.82 -15.52
C ALA A 39 17.74 9.63 -16.39
N VAL A 40 16.46 9.57 -16.76
CA VAL A 40 15.92 8.51 -17.64
C VAL A 40 15.76 8.97 -19.11
N ALA A 41 16.34 10.12 -19.50
CA ALA A 41 16.18 10.75 -20.82
C ALA A 41 14.70 10.87 -21.27
N GLY A 42 13.81 11.11 -20.30
CA GLY A 42 12.36 10.87 -20.43
C GLY A 42 11.55 11.99 -21.06
N TRP A 43 12.11 13.19 -21.29
CA TRP A 43 11.33 14.37 -21.74
C TRP A 43 10.48 14.12 -22.97
N GLY A 44 11.05 13.55 -24.03
CA GLY A 44 10.31 13.27 -25.27
C GLY A 44 9.18 12.27 -25.08
N GLN A 45 9.48 11.15 -24.43
CA GLN A 45 8.51 10.08 -24.18
C GLN A 45 7.39 10.52 -23.23
N LEU A 46 7.73 11.27 -22.20
CA LEU A 46 6.78 11.81 -21.23
C LEU A 46 5.67 12.62 -21.91
N PHE A 47 6.02 13.54 -22.82
CA PHE A 47 5.04 14.38 -23.49
C PHE A 47 4.33 13.65 -24.64
N LEU A 48 5.03 12.82 -25.42
CA LEU A 48 4.43 12.07 -26.51
C LEU A 48 3.39 11.06 -26.01
N GLN A 49 3.77 10.21 -25.04
CA GLN A 49 2.86 9.25 -24.45
C GLN A 49 1.82 9.94 -23.54
N GLY A 50 2.20 11.05 -22.90
CA GLY A 50 1.29 11.87 -22.12
C GLY A 50 0.14 12.45 -22.93
N LEU A 51 0.43 13.05 -24.09
CA LEU A 51 -0.60 13.53 -25.02
C LEU A 51 -1.54 12.39 -25.46
N ARG A 52 -0.98 11.20 -25.71
CA ARG A 52 -1.76 10.00 -26.03
C ARG A 52 -2.74 9.65 -24.90
N MET A 53 -2.29 9.64 -23.65
CA MET A 53 -3.14 9.33 -22.50
C MET A 53 -4.18 10.42 -22.21
N ASP A 54 -3.86 11.68 -22.51
CA ASP A 54 -4.81 12.79 -22.39
C ASP A 54 -5.95 12.66 -23.43
N ILE A 55 -5.61 12.30 -24.67
CA ILE A 55 -6.61 12.01 -25.69
C ILE A 55 -7.51 10.85 -25.25
N VAL A 56 -6.95 9.79 -24.69
CA VAL A 56 -7.72 8.66 -24.14
C VAL A 56 -8.74 9.14 -23.11
N ALA A 57 -8.30 9.91 -22.12
CA ALA A 57 -9.16 10.42 -21.06
C ALA A 57 -10.28 11.32 -21.61
N LEU A 58 -9.95 12.20 -22.55
CA LEU A 58 -10.93 13.10 -23.18
C LEU A 58 -11.91 12.36 -24.08
N CYS A 59 -11.49 11.29 -24.76
CA CYS A 59 -12.39 10.43 -25.53
C CYS A 59 -13.38 9.70 -24.62
N TYR A 60 -12.96 9.21 -23.46
CA TYR A 60 -13.88 8.66 -22.46
C TYR A 60 -14.85 9.71 -21.94
N LEU A 61 -14.37 10.91 -21.63
CA LEU A 61 -15.19 11.95 -21.02
C LEU A 61 -16.15 12.61 -22.01
N PHE A 62 -15.72 12.90 -23.24
CA PHE A 62 -16.46 13.71 -24.21
C PHE A 62 -17.00 12.93 -25.41
N GLY A 63 -16.61 11.66 -25.60
CA GLY A 63 -17.05 10.88 -26.78
C GLY A 63 -18.55 10.68 -26.83
N VAL A 64 -19.17 10.25 -25.73
CA VAL A 64 -20.62 10.10 -25.62
C VAL A 64 -21.35 11.44 -25.76
N PRO A 65 -20.99 12.50 -25.03
CA PRO A 65 -21.56 13.84 -25.24
C PRO A 65 -21.43 14.35 -26.68
N ALA A 66 -20.32 14.07 -27.37
CA ALA A 66 -20.13 14.47 -28.76
C ALA A 66 -21.15 13.79 -29.69
N LEU A 67 -21.37 12.48 -29.52
CA LEU A 67 -22.37 11.73 -30.28
C LEU A 67 -23.78 12.30 -30.06
N PHE A 68 -24.18 12.47 -28.79
CA PHE A 68 -25.50 13.05 -28.48
C PHE A 68 -25.65 14.50 -28.96
N THR A 69 -24.55 15.26 -29.03
CA THR A 69 -24.57 16.61 -29.57
C THR A 69 -24.86 16.62 -31.07
N VAL A 70 -24.33 15.65 -31.84
CA VAL A 70 -24.69 15.51 -33.27
C VAL A 70 -26.18 15.23 -33.43
N LEU A 71 -26.74 14.38 -32.58
CA LEU A 71 -28.14 13.96 -32.67
C LEU A 71 -29.11 15.07 -32.18
N PHE A 72 -28.79 15.71 -31.07
CA PHE A 72 -29.72 16.56 -30.31
C PHE A 72 -29.31 18.03 -30.14
N HIS A 73 -28.34 18.55 -30.95
CA HIS A 73 -27.80 19.91 -30.81
C HIS A 73 -28.85 21.05 -30.81
N ASN A 74 -30.03 20.83 -31.36
CA ASN A 74 -31.13 21.80 -31.36
C ASN A 74 -31.95 21.78 -30.06
N SER A 75 -31.91 20.70 -29.29
CA SER A 75 -32.67 20.54 -28.05
C SER A 75 -32.17 21.49 -26.95
N ARG A 76 -33.12 22.22 -26.33
CA ARG A 76 -32.80 23.08 -25.17
C ARG A 76 -32.34 22.26 -23.96
N ILE A 77 -32.98 21.10 -23.75
CA ILE A 77 -32.66 20.16 -22.67
C ILE A 77 -31.24 19.64 -22.88
N TRP A 78 -30.90 19.19 -24.10
CA TRP A 78 -29.55 18.70 -24.39
C TRP A 78 -28.49 19.78 -24.19
N LYS A 79 -28.73 21.01 -24.61
CA LYS A 79 -27.80 22.14 -24.39
C LYS A 79 -27.54 22.38 -22.91
N MET A 80 -28.54 22.24 -22.03
CA MET A 80 -28.36 22.35 -20.58
C MET A 80 -27.56 21.17 -20.03
N ILE A 81 -27.89 19.93 -20.42
CA ILE A 81 -27.13 18.74 -20.04
C ILE A 81 -25.67 18.86 -20.47
N LEU A 82 -25.44 19.23 -21.73
CA LEU A 82 -24.08 19.42 -22.25
C LEU A 82 -23.31 20.50 -21.48
N ARG A 83 -23.96 21.62 -21.16
CA ARG A 83 -23.38 22.70 -20.37
C ARG A 83 -22.93 22.21 -19.00
N ILE A 84 -23.78 21.45 -18.28
CA ILE A 84 -23.47 20.85 -16.99
C ILE A 84 -22.30 19.87 -17.15
N TRP A 85 -22.35 18.98 -18.13
CA TRP A 85 -21.32 17.97 -18.37
C TRP A 85 -19.96 18.58 -18.67
N LEU A 86 -19.88 19.56 -19.59
CA LEU A 86 -18.64 20.26 -19.93
C LEU A 86 -18.05 20.98 -18.71
N THR A 87 -18.91 21.62 -17.90
CA THR A 87 -18.45 22.32 -16.69
C THR A 87 -17.92 21.34 -15.66
N LEU A 88 -18.72 20.36 -15.25
CA LEU A 88 -18.34 19.43 -14.18
C LEU A 88 -17.17 18.54 -14.58
N GLY A 89 -17.12 18.06 -15.83
CA GLY A 89 -16.01 17.26 -16.33
C GLY A 89 -14.68 18.03 -16.33
N SER A 90 -14.71 19.31 -16.75
CA SER A 90 -13.48 20.13 -16.75
C SER A 90 -13.08 20.58 -15.35
N VAL A 91 -14.03 20.85 -14.46
CA VAL A 91 -13.75 21.11 -13.03
C VAL A 91 -13.11 19.88 -12.38
N PHE A 92 -13.64 18.69 -12.66
CA PHE A 92 -13.06 17.45 -12.15
C PHE A 92 -11.61 17.26 -12.62
N ILE A 93 -11.33 17.46 -13.93
CA ILE A 93 -9.96 17.39 -14.46
C ILE A 93 -9.04 18.36 -13.73
N LEU A 94 -9.45 19.62 -13.63
CA LEU A 94 -8.61 20.65 -12.98
C LEU A 94 -8.38 20.32 -11.51
N PHE A 95 -9.42 19.92 -10.77
CA PHE A 95 -9.30 19.52 -9.36
C PHE A 95 -8.31 18.37 -9.17
N MET A 96 -8.42 17.33 -9.99
CA MET A 96 -7.53 16.18 -9.91
C MET A 96 -6.07 16.55 -10.20
N GLU A 97 -5.83 17.43 -11.15
CA GLU A 97 -4.47 17.92 -11.45
C GLU A 97 -3.92 18.85 -10.35
N LEU A 98 -4.78 19.67 -9.70
CA LEU A 98 -4.38 20.50 -8.56
C LEU A 98 -4.07 19.69 -7.29
N ALA A 99 -4.76 18.58 -7.08
CA ALA A 99 -4.50 17.68 -5.96
C ALA A 99 -3.21 16.83 -6.14
N THR A 100 -2.73 16.72 -7.37
CA THR A 100 -1.61 15.83 -7.74
C THR A 100 -0.30 16.17 -7.03
N PRO A 101 0.16 17.43 -6.91
CA PRO A 101 1.44 17.73 -6.24
C PRO A 101 1.49 17.25 -4.80
N ALA A 102 0.45 17.51 -4.00
CA ALA A 102 0.40 17.06 -2.61
C ALA A 102 0.42 15.52 -2.49
N PHE A 103 -0.25 14.83 -3.42
CA PHE A 103 -0.25 13.39 -3.46
C PHE A 103 1.14 12.82 -3.86
N ILE A 104 1.82 13.44 -4.82
CA ILE A 104 3.19 13.06 -5.19
C ILE A 104 4.16 13.30 -4.04
N GLU A 105 4.03 14.42 -3.34
CA GLU A 105 4.87 14.75 -2.18
C GLU A 105 4.78 13.65 -1.11
N THR A 106 3.58 13.12 -0.87
CA THR A 106 3.34 12.10 0.15
C THR A 106 3.69 10.68 -0.34
N TYR A 107 3.31 10.32 -1.57
CA TYR A 107 3.32 8.92 -2.03
C TYR A 107 4.27 8.64 -3.19
N ASP A 108 4.93 9.63 -3.73
CA ASP A 108 5.83 9.53 -4.90
C ASP A 108 5.15 8.96 -6.16
N PHE A 109 3.83 9.17 -6.28
CA PHE A 109 3.02 8.79 -7.44
C PHE A 109 1.90 9.78 -7.69
N ARG A 110 1.35 9.82 -8.92
CA ARG A 110 0.06 10.45 -9.17
C ARG A 110 -1.06 9.75 -8.38
N PRO A 111 -2.19 10.48 -8.09
CA PRO A 111 -3.38 9.86 -7.52
C PRO A 111 -3.72 8.54 -8.22
N ASN A 112 -3.84 7.50 -7.43
CA ASN A 112 -4.04 6.13 -7.88
C ASN A 112 -5.07 5.42 -6.99
N ARG A 113 -4.94 4.12 -6.78
CA ARG A 113 -5.78 3.33 -5.89
C ARG A 113 -5.86 3.89 -4.47
N LEU A 114 -4.74 4.38 -3.93
CA LEU A 114 -4.70 4.95 -2.58
C LEU A 114 -5.62 6.15 -2.43
N PHE A 115 -5.75 7.00 -3.47
CA PHE A 115 -6.68 8.11 -3.47
C PHE A 115 -8.12 7.66 -3.22
N ILE A 116 -8.54 6.53 -3.83
CA ILE A 116 -9.89 5.97 -3.64
C ILE A 116 -10.04 5.37 -2.24
N GLU A 117 -9.01 4.65 -1.76
CA GLU A 117 -9.02 4.05 -0.43
C GLU A 117 -9.19 5.10 0.67
N TYR A 118 -8.54 6.25 0.54
CA TYR A 118 -8.67 7.35 1.49
C TYR A 118 -10.04 8.02 1.46
N LEU A 119 -10.75 8.05 0.33
CA LEU A 119 -12.13 8.57 0.29
C LEU A 119 -13.12 7.76 1.15
N ILE A 120 -12.75 6.54 1.54
CA ILE A 120 -13.56 5.69 2.43
C ILE A 120 -13.47 6.18 3.89
N TYR A 121 -12.41 6.92 4.24
CA TYR A 121 -12.14 7.43 5.59
C TYR A 121 -12.13 8.98 5.62
N PRO A 122 -13.30 9.62 5.38
CA PRO A 122 -13.35 11.07 5.19
C PRO A 122 -12.94 11.88 6.42
N LYS A 123 -13.14 11.36 7.63
CA LYS A 123 -12.80 12.06 8.89
C LYS A 123 -11.28 12.19 9.02
N GLU A 124 -10.56 11.09 8.86
CA GLU A 124 -9.10 11.02 8.98
C GLU A 124 -8.42 11.85 7.88
N VAL A 125 -8.91 11.72 6.64
CA VAL A 125 -8.42 12.51 5.51
C VAL A 125 -8.67 14.00 5.74
N PHE A 126 -9.86 14.38 6.24
CA PHE A 126 -10.18 15.77 6.52
C PHE A 126 -9.26 16.34 7.60
N SER A 127 -9.05 15.63 8.72
CA SER A 127 -8.12 16.06 9.78
C SER A 127 -6.70 16.22 9.23
N MET A 128 -6.18 15.22 8.54
CA MET A 128 -4.84 15.26 7.93
C MET A 128 -4.68 16.46 6.98
N LEU A 129 -5.67 16.70 6.13
CA LEU A 129 -5.63 17.82 5.18
C LEU A 129 -5.69 19.18 5.89
N MET A 130 -6.49 19.31 6.94
CA MET A 130 -6.65 20.56 7.68
C MET A 130 -5.43 20.90 8.55
N GLU A 131 -4.77 19.89 9.09
CA GLU A 131 -3.63 20.07 10.00
C GLU A 131 -2.28 20.07 9.25
N GLY A 132 -2.12 19.20 8.25
CA GLY A 132 -0.87 19.09 7.51
C GLY A 132 -0.80 19.86 6.19
N HIS A 133 -1.95 20.05 5.50
CA HIS A 133 -1.97 20.58 4.12
C HIS A 133 -2.96 21.73 3.90
N LEU A 134 -3.30 22.48 4.93
CA LEU A 134 -4.33 23.53 4.89
C LEU A 134 -4.16 24.53 3.74
N THR A 135 -2.92 24.97 3.50
CA THR A 135 -2.62 25.93 2.42
C THR A 135 -2.98 25.35 1.05
N ALA A 136 -2.59 24.10 0.78
CA ALA A 136 -2.89 23.42 -0.48
C ALA A 136 -4.41 23.22 -0.66
N VAL A 137 -5.12 22.89 0.42
CA VAL A 137 -6.58 22.74 0.43
C VAL A 137 -7.27 24.06 0.08
N ILE A 138 -6.89 25.16 0.73
CA ILE A 138 -7.47 26.48 0.48
C ILE A 138 -7.24 26.90 -0.98
N PHE A 139 -6.01 26.80 -1.48
CA PHE A 139 -5.69 27.12 -2.87
C PHE A 139 -6.51 26.26 -3.85
N SER A 140 -6.53 24.95 -3.66
CA SER A 140 -7.27 24.03 -4.53
C SER A 140 -8.77 24.34 -4.52
N LEU A 141 -9.34 24.66 -3.37
CA LEU A 141 -10.75 25.03 -3.24
C LEU A 141 -11.07 26.33 -3.98
N ILE A 142 -10.27 27.39 -3.75
CA ILE A 142 -10.45 28.69 -4.41
C ILE A 142 -10.36 28.52 -5.93
N PHE A 143 -9.31 27.87 -6.44
CA PHE A 143 -9.14 27.64 -7.86
C PHE A 143 -10.28 26.81 -8.46
N THR A 144 -10.74 25.78 -7.75
CA THR A 144 -11.86 24.93 -8.20
C THR A 144 -13.16 25.74 -8.29
N VAL A 145 -13.46 26.58 -7.31
CA VAL A 145 -14.65 27.45 -7.32
C VAL A 145 -14.59 28.48 -8.43
N VAL A 146 -13.45 29.17 -8.60
CA VAL A 146 -13.24 30.13 -9.70
C VAL A 146 -13.39 29.42 -11.05
N ALA A 147 -12.76 28.27 -11.22
CA ALA A 147 -12.86 27.48 -12.44
C ALA A 147 -14.29 27.05 -12.76
N PHE A 148 -15.08 26.65 -11.73
CA PHE A 148 -16.49 26.32 -11.92
C PHE A 148 -17.26 27.49 -12.56
N PHE A 149 -17.11 28.70 -12.05
CA PHE A 149 -17.79 29.86 -12.62
C PHE A 149 -17.28 30.24 -14.01
N CYS A 150 -15.96 30.12 -14.25
CA CYS A 150 -15.37 30.35 -15.57
C CYS A 150 -15.90 29.34 -16.62
N TYR A 151 -15.88 28.05 -16.28
CA TYR A 151 -16.38 26.98 -17.16
C TYR A 151 -17.89 27.07 -17.37
N TRP A 152 -18.64 27.46 -16.32
CA TRP A 152 -20.09 27.69 -16.43
C TRP A 152 -20.45 28.81 -17.40
N LYS A 153 -19.70 29.92 -17.37
CA LYS A 153 -19.87 31.03 -18.34
C LYS A 153 -19.45 30.60 -19.74
N LEU A 154 -18.29 29.95 -19.84
CA LEU A 154 -17.74 29.52 -21.13
C LEU A 154 -18.61 28.46 -21.81
N SER A 155 -19.08 27.48 -21.07
CA SER A 155 -19.99 26.45 -21.60
C SER A 155 -21.32 27.06 -22.06
N GLY A 156 -21.87 28.02 -21.29
CA GLY A 156 -23.04 28.79 -21.70
C GLY A 156 -22.81 29.53 -23.03
N TYR A 157 -21.66 30.19 -23.18
CA TYR A 157 -21.29 30.84 -24.44
C TYR A 157 -21.08 29.84 -25.59
N ALA A 158 -20.46 28.71 -25.33
CA ALA A 158 -20.14 27.70 -26.32
C ALA A 158 -21.41 27.03 -26.92
N VAL A 159 -22.44 26.78 -26.11
CA VAL A 159 -23.69 26.12 -26.57
C VAL A 159 -24.67 27.06 -27.25
N THR A 160 -24.35 28.37 -27.35
CA THR A 160 -25.20 29.35 -28.04
C THR A 160 -24.85 29.47 -29.52
N ASN A 161 -25.82 29.87 -30.33
CA ASN A 161 -25.68 30.14 -31.77
C ASN A 161 -25.09 28.95 -32.57
N LEU A 162 -25.44 27.74 -32.20
CA LEU A 162 -25.05 26.55 -32.96
C LEU A 162 -25.83 26.47 -34.29
N ARG A 163 -25.09 26.21 -35.37
CA ARG A 163 -25.67 26.00 -36.71
C ARG A 163 -26.46 24.69 -36.73
N SER A 164 -27.64 24.68 -37.34
CA SER A 164 -28.36 23.44 -37.55
C SER A 164 -27.63 22.54 -38.55
N MET A 165 -27.44 21.28 -38.20
CA MET A 165 -26.90 20.25 -39.06
C MET A 165 -28.03 19.60 -39.87
N SER A 166 -27.85 19.49 -41.17
CA SER A 166 -28.80 18.79 -42.03
C SER A 166 -28.95 17.33 -41.56
N TRP A 167 -30.16 16.85 -41.55
CA TRP A 167 -30.52 15.48 -41.15
C TRP A 167 -29.76 14.41 -41.96
N LYS A 168 -29.49 14.67 -43.25
CA LYS A 168 -28.76 13.76 -44.15
C LYS A 168 -27.29 13.51 -43.65
N TRP A 169 -26.67 14.51 -43.07
CA TRP A 169 -25.28 14.42 -42.61
C TRP A 169 -25.13 13.88 -41.17
N ARG A 170 -26.20 13.88 -40.37
CA ARG A 170 -26.12 13.43 -38.99
C ARG A 170 -25.64 11.99 -38.83
N PRO A 171 -26.13 10.98 -39.60
CA PRO A 171 -25.64 9.61 -39.49
C PRO A 171 -24.14 9.49 -39.79
N VAL A 172 -23.68 10.18 -40.84
CA VAL A 172 -22.27 10.16 -41.26
C VAL A 172 -21.38 10.79 -40.19
N VAL A 173 -21.77 11.96 -39.67
CA VAL A 173 -21.00 12.64 -38.65
C VAL A 173 -21.07 11.88 -37.33
N ALA A 174 -22.20 11.26 -36.97
CA ALA A 174 -22.33 10.41 -35.78
C ALA A 174 -21.40 9.19 -35.86
N LEU A 175 -21.35 8.52 -37.02
CA LEU A 175 -20.43 7.40 -37.23
C LEU A 175 -18.97 7.84 -37.10
N LEU A 176 -18.60 8.96 -37.72
CA LEU A 176 -17.22 9.50 -37.61
C LEU A 176 -16.84 9.87 -36.17
N VAL A 177 -17.74 10.55 -35.45
CA VAL A 177 -17.51 10.92 -34.04
C VAL A 177 -17.36 9.67 -33.19
N THR A 178 -18.23 8.66 -33.38
CA THR A 178 -18.13 7.39 -32.66
C THR A 178 -16.82 6.67 -32.97
N ALA A 179 -16.42 6.61 -34.24
CA ALA A 179 -15.17 5.97 -34.65
C ALA A 179 -13.94 6.69 -34.04
N ILE A 180 -13.91 8.03 -34.11
CA ILE A 180 -12.83 8.83 -33.52
C ILE A 180 -12.78 8.64 -31.99
N ALA A 181 -13.91 8.71 -31.30
CA ALA A 181 -13.99 8.53 -29.87
C ALA A 181 -13.57 7.11 -29.45
N PHE A 182 -14.01 6.09 -30.17
CA PHE A 182 -13.65 4.70 -29.91
C PHE A 182 -12.15 4.44 -30.16
N LEU A 183 -11.62 4.86 -31.31
CA LEU A 183 -10.21 4.69 -31.64
C LEU A 183 -9.31 5.49 -30.68
N GLY A 184 -9.72 6.71 -30.33
CA GLY A 184 -9.00 7.54 -29.37
C GLY A 184 -9.01 6.94 -27.97
N ALA A 185 -10.15 6.47 -27.49
CA ALA A 185 -10.27 5.81 -26.18
C ALA A 185 -9.49 4.50 -26.11
N ARG A 186 -9.53 3.69 -27.19
CA ARG A 186 -8.78 2.43 -27.29
C ARG A 186 -7.28 2.67 -27.41
N SER A 187 -6.88 3.62 -28.22
CA SER A 187 -5.50 4.08 -28.50
C SER A 187 -4.46 2.95 -28.65
N SER A 188 -4.90 1.79 -29.15
CA SER A 188 -4.08 0.61 -29.38
C SER A 188 -4.70 -0.28 -30.45
N PHE A 189 -3.88 -0.82 -31.34
CA PHE A 189 -4.26 -1.87 -32.31
C PHE A 189 -4.01 -3.28 -31.79
N GLN A 190 -3.44 -3.44 -30.59
CA GLN A 190 -3.21 -4.72 -29.95
C GLN A 190 -4.53 -5.32 -29.43
N HIS A 191 -4.48 -6.56 -28.94
CA HIS A 191 -5.66 -7.27 -28.42
C HIS A 191 -6.40 -6.49 -27.32
N ARG A 192 -5.67 -5.74 -26.48
CA ARG A 192 -6.24 -4.89 -25.39
C ARG A 192 -6.08 -3.40 -25.71
N GLY A 193 -6.98 -2.58 -25.16
CA GLY A 193 -6.84 -1.13 -25.15
C GLY A 193 -5.61 -0.67 -24.36
N VAL A 194 -5.21 0.58 -24.56
CA VAL A 194 -4.05 1.14 -23.86
C VAL A 194 -4.24 1.09 -22.34
N ASN A 195 -3.16 0.77 -21.63
CA ASN A 195 -3.11 0.75 -20.18
C ASN A 195 -1.78 1.36 -19.69
N PRO A 196 -1.62 1.65 -18.37
CA PRO A 196 -0.42 2.28 -17.84
C PRO A 196 0.89 1.54 -18.17
N ALA A 197 0.88 0.21 -18.18
CA ALA A 197 2.08 -0.58 -18.50
C ALA A 197 2.56 -0.39 -19.94
N MET A 198 1.64 -0.13 -20.88
CA MET A 198 2.00 0.10 -22.30
C MET A 198 2.69 1.44 -22.56
N VAL A 199 2.57 2.38 -21.63
CA VAL A 199 3.16 3.71 -21.74
C VAL A 199 4.31 3.94 -20.78
N ALA A 200 4.59 2.97 -19.92
CA ALA A 200 5.78 2.96 -19.08
C ALA A 200 7.03 2.78 -19.94
N PHE A 201 8.04 3.62 -19.73
CA PHE A 201 9.25 3.65 -20.55
C PHE A 201 10.55 3.70 -19.74
N SER A 202 10.45 3.75 -18.40
CA SER A 202 11.62 3.88 -17.53
C SER A 202 11.51 2.94 -16.33
N SER A 203 12.60 2.81 -15.56
CA SER A 203 12.62 2.14 -14.27
C SER A 203 12.12 3.05 -13.13
N ASP A 204 11.90 4.33 -13.37
CA ASP A 204 11.38 5.27 -12.39
C ASP A 204 9.85 5.24 -12.36
N GLY A 205 9.27 4.79 -11.24
CA GLY A 205 7.83 4.67 -11.07
C GLY A 205 7.09 6.00 -11.12
N LEU A 206 7.67 7.07 -10.53
CA LEU A 206 7.06 8.40 -10.60
C LEU A 206 7.07 8.92 -12.03
N VAL A 207 8.20 8.86 -12.74
CA VAL A 207 8.29 9.35 -14.12
C VAL A 207 7.29 8.62 -15.02
N ASN A 208 7.13 7.30 -14.87
CA ASN A 208 6.10 6.56 -15.58
C ASN A 208 4.68 7.04 -15.21
N SER A 209 4.44 7.38 -13.94
CA SER A 209 3.14 7.89 -13.50
C SER A 209 2.82 9.28 -14.05
N LEU A 210 3.85 10.13 -14.30
CA LEU A 210 3.69 11.45 -14.90
C LEU A 210 3.17 11.41 -16.36
N VAL A 211 3.35 10.29 -17.06
CA VAL A 211 2.75 10.07 -18.38
C VAL A 211 1.22 10.11 -18.33
N LEU A 212 0.64 9.57 -17.26
CA LEU A 212 -0.81 9.54 -17.08
C LEU A 212 -1.33 10.93 -16.69
N ASN A 213 -2.63 11.14 -16.80
CA ASN A 213 -3.33 12.19 -16.07
C ASN A 213 -4.05 11.60 -14.86
N SER A 214 -4.27 12.41 -13.83
CA SER A 214 -4.75 11.91 -12.54
C SER A 214 -6.19 11.39 -12.60
N GLY A 215 -7.04 11.97 -13.44
CA GLY A 215 -8.39 11.47 -13.67
C GLY A 215 -8.39 10.05 -14.24
N TYR A 216 -7.61 9.81 -15.29
CA TYR A 216 -7.46 8.47 -15.87
C TYR A 216 -6.87 7.47 -14.87
N SER A 217 -5.80 7.87 -14.16
CA SER A 217 -5.11 7.01 -13.19
C SER A 217 -6.07 6.51 -12.10
N VAL A 218 -6.89 7.39 -11.52
CA VAL A 218 -7.88 7.04 -10.49
C VAL A 218 -9.02 6.18 -11.06
N LEU A 219 -9.55 6.53 -12.24
CA LEU A 219 -10.61 5.74 -12.88
C LEU A 219 -10.14 4.34 -13.27
N TYR A 220 -8.91 4.22 -13.79
CA TYR A 220 -8.29 2.94 -14.08
C TYR A 220 -8.12 2.10 -12.81
N ALA A 221 -7.63 2.70 -11.74
CA ALA A 221 -7.53 2.04 -10.44
C ALA A 221 -8.91 1.61 -9.90
N ALA A 222 -9.95 2.45 -10.02
CA ALA A 222 -11.33 2.12 -9.62
C ALA A 222 -11.88 0.91 -10.39
N GLN A 223 -11.56 0.78 -11.68
CA GLN A 223 -11.96 -0.37 -12.47
C GLN A 223 -11.28 -1.66 -11.98
N GLN A 224 -10.01 -1.56 -11.58
CA GLN A 224 -9.26 -2.70 -11.03
C GLN A 224 -9.82 -3.16 -9.67
N PHE A 225 -10.47 -2.28 -8.88
CA PHE A 225 -11.10 -2.64 -7.62
C PHE A 225 -12.24 -3.66 -7.74
N LYS A 226 -12.89 -3.74 -8.88
CA LYS A 226 -14.07 -4.60 -9.04
C LYS A 226 -13.71 -6.09 -9.07
N ASP A 227 -12.45 -6.45 -9.24
CA ASP A 227 -12.06 -7.82 -9.54
C ASP A 227 -10.73 -8.22 -8.86
N GLU A 228 -10.76 -8.32 -7.51
CA GLU A 228 -9.60 -8.79 -6.74
C GLU A 228 -9.16 -10.21 -7.17
N GLY A 229 -10.12 -11.04 -7.59
CA GLY A 229 -9.85 -12.38 -8.12
C GLY A 229 -9.20 -12.39 -9.50
N ALA A 230 -9.44 -11.37 -10.32
CA ALA A 230 -8.85 -11.22 -11.65
C ALA A 230 -7.53 -10.44 -11.64
N SER A 231 -7.23 -9.73 -10.56
CA SER A 231 -6.02 -8.91 -10.48
C SER A 231 -4.73 -9.74 -10.55
N SER A 232 -4.72 -10.95 -10.01
CA SER A 232 -3.58 -11.87 -10.10
C SER A 232 -3.35 -12.40 -11.52
N GLU A 233 -4.41 -12.61 -12.32
CA GLU A 233 -4.29 -13.09 -13.70
C GLU A 233 -3.58 -12.09 -14.61
N ALA A 234 -3.50 -10.83 -14.19
CA ALA A 234 -2.77 -9.80 -14.91
C ALA A 234 -1.23 -10.03 -14.91
N TYR A 235 -0.70 -10.80 -13.96
CA TYR A 235 0.74 -11.12 -13.90
C TYR A 235 1.13 -12.31 -14.75
N GLY A 236 0.17 -13.15 -15.13
CA GLY A 236 0.37 -14.35 -15.92
C GLY A 236 -0.55 -15.48 -15.49
N LYS A 237 -0.42 -16.62 -16.14
CA LYS A 237 -1.16 -17.84 -15.81
C LYS A 237 -0.17 -18.95 -15.51
N MET A 238 -0.48 -19.73 -14.50
CA MET A 238 0.24 -20.93 -14.14
C MET A 238 -0.79 -21.98 -13.73
N ASP A 239 -0.54 -23.24 -14.05
CA ASP A 239 -1.34 -24.34 -13.55
C ASP A 239 -1.29 -24.39 -12.02
N THR A 240 -2.41 -24.70 -11.38
CA THR A 240 -2.50 -24.67 -9.91
C THR A 240 -1.57 -25.68 -9.25
N ASP A 241 -1.46 -26.87 -9.82
CA ASP A 241 -0.60 -27.93 -9.26
C ASP A 241 0.88 -27.56 -9.46
N GLU A 242 1.24 -26.96 -10.61
CA GLU A 242 2.58 -26.41 -10.84
C GLU A 242 2.90 -25.31 -9.85
N MET A 243 1.99 -24.36 -9.63
CA MET A 243 2.15 -23.26 -8.67
C MET A 243 2.40 -23.80 -7.25
N LEU A 244 1.56 -24.71 -6.78
CA LEU A 244 1.67 -25.29 -5.45
C LEU A 244 2.96 -26.11 -5.29
N ARG A 245 3.35 -26.87 -6.31
CA ARG A 245 4.60 -27.62 -6.34
C ARG A 245 5.82 -26.69 -6.21
N ILE A 246 5.85 -25.57 -6.94
CA ILE A 246 6.94 -24.57 -6.86
C ILE A 246 6.99 -23.96 -5.47
N VAL A 247 5.86 -23.53 -4.92
CA VAL A 247 5.79 -22.94 -3.58
C VAL A 247 6.24 -23.93 -2.50
N LYS A 248 5.80 -25.18 -2.55
CA LYS A 248 6.24 -26.21 -1.61
C LYS A 248 7.74 -26.47 -1.72
N ALA A 249 8.26 -26.58 -2.94
CA ALA A 249 9.69 -26.78 -3.21
C ALA A 249 10.54 -25.62 -2.68
N SER A 250 10.10 -24.36 -2.84
CA SER A 250 10.81 -23.18 -2.34
C SER A 250 10.92 -23.14 -0.82
N ARG A 251 10.02 -23.83 -0.10
CA ARG A 251 10.07 -23.96 1.36
C ARG A 251 11.07 -25.01 1.85
N GLY A 252 11.47 -25.96 1.00
CA GLY A 252 12.40 -27.04 1.35
C GLY A 252 11.88 -27.99 2.45
N ARG A 253 10.55 -28.03 2.67
CA ARG A 253 9.93 -28.92 3.68
C ARG A 253 9.58 -30.27 3.08
N PRO A 254 9.70 -31.38 3.87
CA PRO A 254 9.25 -32.69 3.42
C PRO A 254 7.74 -32.71 3.18
N GLU A 255 7.29 -33.46 2.19
CA GLU A 255 5.85 -33.56 1.87
C GLU A 255 5.03 -34.12 3.04
N SER A 256 5.64 -34.95 3.90
CA SER A 256 5.01 -35.47 5.13
C SER A 256 4.57 -34.41 6.14
N ASP A 257 5.10 -33.18 6.04
CA ASP A 257 4.69 -32.09 6.91
C ASP A 257 3.35 -31.46 6.50
N TYR A 258 2.95 -31.66 5.23
CA TYR A 258 1.68 -31.17 4.71
C TYR A 258 0.56 -32.14 5.08
N ILE A 259 -0.41 -31.67 5.84
CA ILE A 259 -1.40 -32.52 6.54
C ILE A 259 -2.81 -32.39 5.97
N SER A 260 -3.00 -31.68 4.87
CA SER A 260 -4.31 -31.47 4.27
C SER A 260 -4.21 -31.42 2.74
N GLU A 261 -5.09 -32.15 2.07
CA GLU A 261 -5.29 -32.04 0.62
C GLU A 261 -6.13 -30.81 0.26
N LYS A 262 -7.05 -30.39 1.16
CA LYS A 262 -7.95 -29.26 0.94
C LYS A 262 -7.28 -27.92 1.17
N ILE A 263 -6.37 -27.83 2.14
CA ILE A 263 -5.62 -26.63 2.50
C ILE A 263 -4.15 -26.84 2.14
N PRO A 264 -3.73 -26.51 0.93
CA PRO A 264 -2.48 -27.00 0.34
C PRO A 264 -1.21 -26.50 1.04
N THR A 265 -1.32 -25.43 1.85
CA THR A 265 -0.20 -24.87 2.62
C THR A 265 -0.23 -25.24 4.10
N LEU A 266 -1.26 -25.99 4.56
CA LEU A 266 -1.38 -26.40 5.96
C LEU A 266 -0.30 -27.42 6.33
N THR A 267 0.53 -27.05 7.31
CA THR A 267 1.63 -27.88 7.77
C THR A 267 1.61 -28.09 9.28
N LYS A 268 2.15 -29.23 9.73
CA LYS A 268 2.44 -29.49 11.13
C LYS A 268 3.76 -28.81 11.51
N ASN A 269 3.76 -28.05 12.61
CA ASN A 269 4.94 -27.29 13.03
C ASN A 269 5.25 -27.57 14.51
N GLN A 270 6.51 -27.88 14.76
CA GLN A 270 7.05 -28.14 16.08
C GLN A 270 7.93 -26.97 16.50
N ALA A 271 7.65 -26.39 17.68
CA ALA A 271 8.47 -25.33 18.23
C ALA A 271 9.87 -25.84 18.63
N THR A 272 10.88 -25.01 18.47
CA THR A 272 12.27 -25.33 18.91
C THR A 272 12.44 -25.14 20.42
N TYR A 273 11.81 -24.14 21.01
CA TYR A 273 11.82 -23.97 22.46
C TYR A 273 10.89 -25.01 23.11
N GLN A 274 11.46 -25.87 23.97
CA GLN A 274 10.74 -26.96 24.62
C GLN A 274 10.36 -26.67 26.08
N GLY A 275 10.55 -25.44 26.55
CA GLY A 275 10.13 -25.02 27.89
C GLY A 275 8.62 -24.73 27.97
N LYS A 276 8.20 -24.20 29.12
CA LYS A 276 6.82 -23.70 29.26
C LYS A 276 6.53 -22.64 28.20
N PRO A 277 5.45 -22.76 27.41
CA PRO A 277 5.11 -21.76 26.40
C PRO A 277 5.02 -20.36 27.00
N LYS A 278 5.57 -19.38 26.27
CA LYS A 278 5.68 -17.99 26.70
C LYS A 278 4.50 -17.15 26.22
N ASN A 279 4.22 -16.07 26.94
CA ASN A 279 3.41 -14.98 26.39
C ASN A 279 4.08 -14.39 25.16
N ILE A 280 3.30 -13.84 24.25
CA ILE A 280 3.79 -13.31 22.98
C ILE A 280 3.28 -11.87 22.82
N VAL A 281 4.18 -10.94 22.56
CA VAL A 281 3.84 -9.55 22.25
C VAL A 281 4.51 -9.15 20.94
N ILE A 282 3.71 -8.69 19.98
CA ILE A 282 4.20 -8.02 18.78
C ILE A 282 4.00 -6.52 18.98
N ILE A 283 5.09 -5.76 19.01
CA ILE A 283 5.08 -4.31 18.93
C ILE A 283 5.29 -3.96 17.47
N LEU A 284 4.20 -3.56 16.81
CA LEU A 284 4.19 -3.16 15.42
C LEU A 284 4.35 -1.65 15.36
N GLU A 285 5.50 -1.19 14.87
CA GLU A 285 5.83 0.23 14.80
C GLU A 285 5.37 0.84 13.49
N GLU A 286 4.54 1.86 13.58
CA GLU A 286 4.01 2.60 12.42
C GLU A 286 5.14 3.27 11.64
N SER A 287 5.28 2.91 10.36
CA SER A 287 6.16 3.57 9.39
C SER A 287 7.64 3.70 9.83
N PHE A 288 8.12 2.78 10.66
CA PHE A 288 9.45 2.85 11.28
C PHE A 288 10.49 2.07 10.47
N GLY A 289 10.85 2.56 9.25
CA GLY A 289 11.80 1.89 8.36
C GLY A 289 13.25 1.89 8.86
N ALA A 290 14.08 1.02 8.27
CA ALA A 290 15.51 0.92 8.57
C ALA A 290 16.27 2.25 8.35
N GLN A 291 15.75 3.15 7.52
CA GLN A 291 16.32 4.48 7.30
C GLN A 291 16.43 5.34 8.57
N PHE A 292 15.68 5.01 9.63
CA PHE A 292 15.72 5.71 10.93
C PHE A 292 16.59 5.00 11.96
N VAL A 293 17.12 3.81 11.65
CA VAL A 293 17.80 2.93 12.60
C VAL A 293 19.30 2.94 12.38
N GLY A 294 20.04 3.53 13.32
CA GLY A 294 21.51 3.68 13.23
C GLY A 294 22.23 2.36 13.06
N THR A 295 21.88 1.33 13.83
CA THR A 295 22.45 -0.03 13.74
C THR A 295 22.26 -0.70 12.37
N LEU A 296 21.26 -0.29 11.60
CA LEU A 296 20.98 -0.79 10.24
C LEU A 296 21.55 0.11 9.12
N GLY A 297 22.35 1.10 9.47
CA GLY A 297 22.96 2.05 8.52
C GLY A 297 22.08 3.23 8.16
N GLY A 298 20.97 3.44 8.88
CA GLY A 298 20.10 4.59 8.75
C GLY A 298 20.57 5.81 9.53
N LYS A 299 19.72 6.83 9.63
CA LYS A 299 19.96 8.02 10.45
C LYS A 299 20.02 7.64 11.94
N PRO A 300 20.77 8.36 12.77
CA PRO A 300 20.90 8.05 14.21
C PRO A 300 19.68 8.54 15.01
N LEU A 301 18.50 8.09 14.63
CA LEU A 301 17.23 8.52 15.24
C LEU A 301 16.68 7.51 16.24
N SER A 302 17.33 6.35 16.39
CA SER A 302 16.84 5.23 17.18
C SER A 302 17.82 4.76 18.28
N PRO A 303 18.30 5.65 19.17
CA PRO A 303 19.28 5.27 20.19
C PRO A 303 18.75 4.21 21.18
N GLU A 304 17.44 4.16 21.44
CA GLU A 304 16.86 3.17 22.34
C GLU A 304 16.76 1.79 21.66
N PHE A 305 16.32 1.74 20.41
CA PHE A 305 16.33 0.50 19.62
C PHE A 305 17.76 -0.03 19.44
N ASP A 306 18.74 0.85 19.16
CA ASP A 306 20.14 0.47 19.01
C ASP A 306 20.76 -0.12 20.30
N LYS A 307 20.27 0.31 21.48
CA LYS A 307 20.62 -0.33 22.78
C LYS A 307 19.99 -1.71 22.90
N LEU A 308 18.68 -1.80 22.65
CA LEU A 308 17.93 -3.05 22.72
C LEU A 308 18.44 -4.10 21.73
N ALA A 309 18.89 -3.68 20.56
CA ALA A 309 19.48 -4.54 19.53
C ALA A 309 20.73 -5.31 20.01
N LYS A 310 21.41 -4.84 21.07
CA LYS A 310 22.54 -5.53 21.70
C LYS A 310 22.09 -6.59 22.72
N GLU A 311 20.85 -6.59 23.09
CA GLU A 311 20.29 -7.47 24.11
C GLU A 311 19.41 -8.59 23.52
N GLY A 312 19.06 -8.52 22.24
CA GLY A 312 18.16 -9.44 21.59
C GLY A 312 18.66 -9.99 20.26
N TRP A 313 17.78 -10.65 19.55
CA TRP A 313 18.03 -11.20 18.23
C TRP A 313 17.59 -10.19 17.15
N LEU A 314 18.58 -9.46 16.62
CA LEU A 314 18.41 -8.45 15.57
C LEU A 314 18.46 -9.08 14.17
N PHE A 315 17.51 -8.73 13.31
CA PHE A 315 17.49 -9.07 11.89
C PHE A 315 18.01 -7.89 11.08
N GLU A 316 19.14 -8.09 10.36
CA GLU A 316 19.82 -7.01 9.63
C GLU A 316 19.30 -6.80 8.20
N ASN A 317 18.70 -7.84 7.61
CA ASN A 317 18.20 -7.83 6.23
C ASN A 317 16.77 -8.34 6.15
N LEU A 318 15.86 -7.71 6.89
CA LEU A 318 14.45 -8.02 6.86
C LEU A 318 13.70 -7.01 5.99
N TYR A 319 12.85 -7.54 5.10
CA TYR A 319 12.09 -6.72 4.16
C TYR A 319 10.58 -6.88 4.37
N ALA A 320 9.88 -5.73 4.39
CA ALA A 320 8.43 -5.67 4.44
C ALA A 320 7.80 -6.23 3.17
N THR A 321 6.58 -6.73 3.29
CA THR A 321 5.81 -7.25 2.15
C THR A 321 5.08 -6.17 1.37
N GLY A 322 4.93 -4.97 1.94
CA GLY A 322 4.24 -3.86 1.30
C GLY A 322 4.57 -2.53 1.96
N THR A 323 3.82 -1.50 1.60
CA THR A 323 4.06 -0.11 1.98
C THR A 323 2.90 0.50 2.76
N ARG A 324 2.09 -0.34 3.40
CA ARG A 324 0.89 0.05 4.17
C ARG A 324 0.74 -0.81 5.41
N SER A 325 0.21 -0.20 6.48
CA SER A 325 0.03 -0.85 7.77
C SER A 325 -0.75 -2.15 7.68
N VAL A 326 -1.80 -2.21 6.85
CA VAL A 326 -2.56 -3.45 6.62
C VAL A 326 -1.74 -4.58 6.01
N ARG A 327 -0.65 -4.27 5.27
CA ARG A 327 0.32 -5.27 4.76
C ARG A 327 1.21 -5.79 5.89
N GLY A 328 1.69 -4.89 6.74
CA GLY A 328 2.44 -5.28 7.94
C GLY A 328 1.61 -6.12 8.89
N ILE A 329 0.34 -5.74 9.11
CA ILE A 329 -0.61 -6.51 9.92
C ILE A 329 -0.83 -7.91 9.32
N GLU A 330 -1.14 -8.05 8.02
CA GLU A 330 -1.34 -9.37 7.42
C GLU A 330 -0.07 -10.24 7.49
N ALA A 331 1.10 -9.64 7.28
CA ALA A 331 2.37 -10.36 7.33
C ALA A 331 2.71 -10.83 8.75
N THR A 332 2.54 -9.98 9.76
CA THR A 332 2.95 -10.28 11.15
C THR A 332 1.93 -11.10 11.93
N THR A 333 0.65 -11.01 11.60
CA THR A 333 -0.40 -11.75 12.31
C THR A 333 -0.85 -13.00 11.60
N ALA A 334 -0.78 -13.04 10.27
CA ALA A 334 -1.23 -14.17 9.47
C ALA A 334 -0.11 -14.86 8.68
N GLY A 335 1.09 -14.28 8.56
CA GLY A 335 2.17 -14.82 7.73
C GLY A 335 1.76 -14.97 6.25
N PHE A 336 0.84 -14.11 5.79
CA PHE A 336 0.23 -14.23 4.48
C PHE A 336 1.03 -13.48 3.40
N THR A 337 1.16 -14.08 2.23
CA THR A 337 1.80 -13.42 1.08
C THR A 337 0.92 -12.31 0.52
N PRO A 338 1.51 -11.18 0.12
CA PRO A 338 0.72 -10.06 -0.35
C PRO A 338 -0.05 -10.40 -1.63
N THR A 339 -1.34 -10.07 -1.64
CA THR A 339 -2.17 -10.10 -2.86
C THR A 339 -1.84 -8.91 -3.76
N PRO A 340 -2.10 -8.98 -5.06
CA PRO A 340 -1.76 -7.87 -5.96
C PRO A 340 -2.47 -6.55 -5.68
N ALA A 341 -3.69 -6.58 -5.15
CA ALA A 341 -4.51 -5.39 -5.00
C ALA A 341 -4.62 -4.92 -3.54
N ARG A 342 -5.40 -5.59 -2.71
CA ARG A 342 -5.65 -5.18 -1.31
C ARG A 342 -5.13 -6.19 -0.31
N ALA A 343 -4.69 -5.72 0.85
CA ALA A 343 -4.41 -6.59 1.98
C ALA A 343 -5.67 -7.33 2.44
N VAL A 344 -5.49 -8.58 2.90
CA VAL A 344 -6.61 -9.41 3.38
C VAL A 344 -7.36 -8.78 4.55
N VAL A 345 -6.74 -7.91 5.32
CA VAL A 345 -7.40 -7.12 6.38
C VAL A 345 -8.62 -6.34 5.85
N LYS A 346 -8.58 -5.89 4.59
CA LYS A 346 -9.65 -5.12 3.93
C LYS A 346 -10.60 -5.96 3.07
N LEU A 347 -10.32 -7.24 2.87
CA LEU A 347 -11.08 -8.08 1.94
C LEU A 347 -12.22 -8.81 2.63
N ASN A 348 -13.37 -8.91 1.96
CA ASN A 348 -14.60 -9.45 2.56
C ASN A 348 -14.48 -10.93 2.98
N ASN A 349 -13.82 -11.77 2.16
CA ASN A 349 -13.73 -13.21 2.42
C ASN A 349 -12.76 -13.58 3.56
N SER A 350 -11.99 -12.62 4.05
CA SER A 350 -11.03 -12.80 5.15
C SER A 350 -11.50 -12.23 6.48
N GLN A 351 -12.74 -11.69 6.54
CA GLN A 351 -13.25 -11.08 7.77
C GLN A 351 -13.63 -12.11 8.85
N SER A 352 -13.73 -13.39 8.49
CA SER A 352 -13.92 -14.48 9.45
C SER A 352 -13.39 -15.79 8.89
N GLY A 353 -12.89 -16.66 9.77
CA GLY A 353 -12.36 -17.97 9.39
C GLY A 353 -11.09 -17.90 8.53
N PHE A 354 -10.37 -16.79 8.57
CA PHE A 354 -9.06 -16.61 7.97
C PHE A 354 -7.99 -16.83 9.07
N PHE A 355 -6.95 -17.59 8.75
CA PHE A 355 -5.94 -17.91 9.76
C PHE A 355 -5.19 -16.67 10.23
N THR A 356 -5.07 -16.54 11.55
CA THR A 356 -4.10 -15.67 12.23
C THR A 356 -3.44 -16.45 13.38
N ILE A 357 -2.29 -15.99 13.84
CA ILE A 357 -1.65 -16.57 15.04
C ILE A 357 -2.52 -16.37 16.30
N ALA A 358 -3.38 -15.34 16.33
CA ALA A 358 -4.34 -15.15 17.41
C ALA A 358 -5.37 -16.28 17.47
N ASP A 359 -5.89 -16.76 16.33
CA ASP A 359 -6.82 -17.89 16.30
C ASP A 359 -6.16 -19.19 16.83
N LEU A 360 -4.91 -19.45 16.43
CA LEU A 360 -4.15 -20.58 16.93
C LEU A 360 -3.95 -20.49 18.45
N LEU A 361 -3.54 -19.33 18.94
CA LEU A 361 -3.22 -19.11 20.35
C LEU A 361 -4.48 -19.09 21.23
N ALA A 362 -5.59 -18.51 20.76
CA ALA A 362 -6.88 -18.54 21.46
C ALA A 362 -7.36 -19.98 21.67
N LYS A 363 -7.22 -20.85 20.65
CA LYS A 363 -7.54 -22.30 20.77
C LYS A 363 -6.63 -23.05 21.76
N GLN A 364 -5.46 -22.50 22.07
CA GLN A 364 -4.53 -23.02 23.08
C GLN A 364 -4.68 -22.34 24.45
N GLY A 365 -5.75 -21.54 24.64
CA GLY A 365 -6.08 -20.94 25.94
C GLY A 365 -5.44 -19.60 26.23
N TYR A 366 -4.79 -18.97 25.24
CA TYR A 366 -4.27 -17.61 25.38
C TYR A 366 -5.39 -16.57 25.37
N ASN A 367 -5.26 -15.53 26.20
CA ASN A 367 -5.99 -14.30 26.03
C ASN A 367 -5.37 -13.52 24.86
N THR A 368 -6.15 -13.21 23.84
CA THR A 368 -5.66 -12.58 22.62
C THR A 368 -6.21 -11.17 22.49
N SER A 369 -5.34 -10.18 22.32
CA SER A 369 -5.73 -8.77 22.27
C SER A 369 -5.03 -7.99 21.17
N PHE A 370 -5.73 -6.98 20.65
CA PHE A 370 -5.19 -5.90 19.84
C PHE A 370 -5.25 -4.62 20.65
N ILE A 371 -4.11 -3.95 20.84
CA ILE A 371 -3.99 -2.69 21.59
C ILE A 371 -3.51 -1.61 20.63
N TYR A 372 -4.34 -0.58 20.47
CA TYR A 372 -4.13 0.48 19.49
C TYR A 372 -4.47 1.84 20.09
N GLY A 373 -3.67 2.85 19.80
CA GLY A 373 -3.93 4.22 20.26
C GLY A 373 -5.03 4.94 19.50
N GLY A 374 -5.31 4.52 18.27
CA GLY A 374 -6.30 5.11 17.38
C GLY A 374 -7.66 4.43 17.39
N GLU A 375 -8.50 4.77 16.43
CA GLU A 375 -9.86 4.22 16.29
C GLU A 375 -9.85 2.87 15.54
N LYS A 376 -10.33 1.80 16.19
CA LYS A 376 -10.29 0.40 15.67
C LYS A 376 -11.05 0.15 14.38
N HIS A 377 -11.96 1.07 13.98
CA HIS A 377 -12.69 0.92 12.73
C HIS A 377 -11.86 1.25 11.49
N PHE A 378 -10.75 1.99 11.68
CA PHE A 378 -9.85 2.34 10.60
C PHE A 378 -9.32 1.09 9.89
N ASP A 379 -9.24 1.15 8.56
CA ASP A 379 -8.75 0.08 7.70
C ASP A 379 -9.41 -1.30 7.93
N ASN A 380 -10.62 -1.30 8.50
CA ASN A 380 -11.41 -2.50 8.79
C ASN A 380 -10.76 -3.46 9.83
N MET A 381 -9.81 -2.94 10.61
CA MET A 381 -9.02 -3.74 11.57
C MET A 381 -9.92 -4.49 12.58
N ALA A 382 -10.90 -3.81 13.17
CA ALA A 382 -11.77 -4.42 14.17
C ALA A 382 -12.52 -5.66 13.63
N SER A 383 -13.08 -5.57 12.42
CA SER A 383 -13.79 -6.68 11.79
C SER A 383 -12.84 -7.86 11.54
N PHE A 384 -11.67 -7.58 10.95
CA PHE A 384 -10.67 -8.60 10.69
C PHE A 384 -10.18 -9.28 11.96
N PHE A 385 -9.87 -8.53 13.01
CA PHE A 385 -9.34 -9.07 14.27
C PHE A 385 -10.38 -9.89 15.03
N TYR A 386 -11.58 -9.35 15.26
CA TYR A 386 -12.64 -10.09 15.96
C TYR A 386 -13.05 -11.37 15.23
N GLY A 387 -13.10 -11.33 13.91
CA GLY A 387 -13.48 -12.50 13.10
C GLY A 387 -12.40 -13.59 13.00
N ASN A 388 -11.16 -13.30 13.46
CA ASN A 388 -10.00 -14.16 13.27
C ASN A 388 -9.16 -14.34 14.54
N GLY A 389 -9.82 -14.49 15.68
CA GLY A 389 -9.24 -15.00 16.91
C GLY A 389 -8.74 -13.97 17.92
N PHE A 390 -8.83 -12.66 17.66
CA PHE A 390 -8.59 -11.64 18.67
C PHE A 390 -9.86 -11.48 19.54
N GLN A 391 -9.75 -11.76 20.82
CA GLN A 391 -10.87 -11.73 21.76
C GLN A 391 -11.15 -10.31 22.27
N ASN A 392 -10.10 -9.51 22.42
CA ASN A 392 -10.18 -8.17 22.98
C ASN A 392 -9.55 -7.14 22.03
N ILE A 393 -10.19 -6.00 21.90
CA ILE A 393 -9.62 -4.83 21.20
C ILE A 393 -9.71 -3.64 22.16
N ILE A 394 -8.55 -3.08 22.46
CA ILE A 394 -8.39 -1.84 23.23
C ILE A 394 -8.07 -0.75 22.20
N ASP A 395 -8.96 0.24 22.07
CA ASP A 395 -8.80 1.33 21.11
C ASP A 395 -8.90 2.71 21.81
N GLN A 396 -8.80 3.79 21.08
CA GLN A 396 -8.75 5.16 21.61
C GLN A 396 -9.79 5.46 22.71
N LYS A 397 -10.97 4.85 22.65
CA LYS A 397 -12.06 5.09 23.62
C LYS A 397 -11.81 4.47 24.99
N ASP A 398 -10.90 3.50 25.06
CA ASP A 398 -10.59 2.76 26.29
C ASP A 398 -9.48 3.43 27.12
N TYR A 399 -8.91 4.55 26.61
CA TYR A 399 -7.91 5.34 27.33
C TYR A 399 -8.59 6.42 28.16
N GLN A 400 -8.45 6.33 29.47
CA GLN A 400 -8.98 7.33 30.40
C GLN A 400 -7.91 8.38 30.68
N ASN A 401 -8.19 9.65 30.32
CA ASN A 401 -7.29 10.78 30.53
C ASN A 401 -5.89 10.59 29.92
N PRO A 402 -5.78 10.34 28.61
CA PRO A 402 -4.48 10.20 27.97
C PRO A 402 -3.67 11.49 28.14
N LYS A 403 -2.36 11.36 28.30
CA LYS A 403 -1.43 12.49 28.46
C LYS A 403 -1.38 13.36 27.22
N PHE A 404 -1.54 12.72 26.04
CA PHE A 404 -1.54 13.41 24.76
C PHE A 404 -2.38 12.63 23.73
N THR A 405 -3.17 13.37 22.95
CA THR A 405 -3.95 12.80 21.85
C THR A 405 -3.67 13.60 20.58
N ALA A 406 -3.24 12.90 19.54
CA ALA A 406 -2.98 13.40 18.20
C ALA A 406 -4.15 13.09 17.25
N THR A 407 -4.02 13.48 15.98
CA THR A 407 -4.97 13.16 14.90
C THR A 407 -5.24 11.66 14.78
N TRP A 408 -4.23 10.83 14.95
CA TRP A 408 -4.31 9.37 14.78
C TRP A 408 -4.53 8.59 16.06
N GLY A 409 -4.69 9.25 17.19
CA GLY A 409 -4.98 8.61 18.46
C GLY A 409 -4.12 9.12 19.61
N VAL A 410 -4.07 8.37 20.70
CA VAL A 410 -3.25 8.69 21.88
C VAL A 410 -1.77 8.53 21.56
N SER A 411 -0.90 9.17 22.35
CA SER A 411 0.55 9.05 22.20
C SER A 411 1.05 7.61 22.37
N ASP A 412 2.21 7.29 21.80
CA ASP A 412 2.81 5.96 21.97
C ASP A 412 3.19 5.68 23.44
N GLU A 413 3.47 6.71 24.27
CA GLU A 413 3.64 6.53 25.72
C GLU A 413 2.33 6.06 26.37
N ASP A 414 1.20 6.69 26.04
CA ASP A 414 -0.12 6.28 26.57
C ASP A 414 -0.48 4.86 26.10
N LEU A 415 -0.17 4.53 24.84
CA LEU A 415 -0.33 3.20 24.28
C LEU A 415 0.47 2.17 25.11
N PHE A 416 1.74 2.44 25.38
CA PHE A 416 2.61 1.53 26.11
C PHE A 416 2.29 1.45 27.61
N ASP A 417 1.82 2.52 28.23
CA ASP A 417 1.28 2.48 29.59
C ASP A 417 0.09 1.52 29.66
N LYS A 418 -0.83 1.59 28.71
CA LYS A 418 -2.00 0.71 28.62
C LYS A 418 -1.63 -0.74 28.36
N ALA A 419 -0.67 -0.98 27.48
CA ALA A 419 -0.13 -2.31 27.22
C ALA A 419 0.50 -2.91 28.49
N ASN A 420 1.34 -2.15 29.19
CA ASN A 420 1.97 -2.60 30.45
C ASN A 420 0.95 -2.90 31.55
N GLU A 421 -0.08 -2.07 31.71
CA GLU A 421 -1.21 -2.31 32.64
C GLU A 421 -1.90 -3.63 32.30
N THR A 422 -2.26 -3.83 31.03
CA THR A 422 -2.96 -5.02 30.55
C THR A 422 -2.14 -6.29 30.76
N PHE A 423 -0.86 -6.28 30.43
CA PHE A 423 0.03 -7.45 30.59
C PHE A 423 0.27 -7.79 32.05
N THR A 424 0.44 -6.78 32.91
CA THR A 424 0.59 -6.96 34.36
C THR A 424 -0.65 -7.62 34.94
N GLN A 425 -1.85 -7.18 34.54
CA GLN A 425 -3.11 -7.77 35.02
C GLN A 425 -3.22 -9.23 34.56
N LEU A 426 -3.03 -9.53 33.27
CA LEU A 426 -3.14 -10.89 32.75
C LEU A 426 -2.13 -11.85 33.39
N GLN A 427 -0.91 -11.39 33.63
CA GLN A 427 0.10 -12.16 34.36
C GLN A 427 -0.32 -12.46 35.81
N ASN A 428 -0.90 -11.48 36.53
CA ASN A 428 -1.43 -11.67 37.89
C ASN A 428 -2.61 -12.65 37.92
N GLU A 429 -3.41 -12.68 36.84
CA GLU A 429 -4.51 -13.65 36.70
C GLU A 429 -4.01 -15.06 36.27
N GLY A 430 -2.71 -15.22 36.04
CA GLY A 430 -2.11 -16.49 35.57
C GLY A 430 -2.55 -16.91 34.17
N LYS A 431 -3.02 -15.99 33.35
CA LYS A 431 -3.48 -16.24 32.00
C LYS A 431 -2.35 -16.00 30.99
N PRO A 432 -2.01 -16.99 30.14
CA PRO A 432 -1.11 -16.75 29.02
C PRO A 432 -1.77 -15.76 28.07
N PHE A 433 -0.97 -14.88 27.44
CA PHE A 433 -1.51 -13.87 26.55
C PHE A 433 -0.71 -13.69 25.27
N PHE A 434 -1.42 -13.29 24.23
CA PHE A 434 -0.89 -12.77 22.99
C PHE A 434 -1.44 -11.37 22.76
N SER A 435 -0.58 -10.43 22.43
CA SER A 435 -1.01 -9.07 22.09
C SER A 435 -0.27 -8.54 20.86
N LEU A 436 -1.04 -7.93 19.98
CA LEU A 436 -0.54 -7.04 18.94
C LEU A 436 -0.71 -5.61 19.48
N VAL A 437 0.40 -4.91 19.70
CA VAL A 437 0.45 -3.49 20.10
C VAL A 437 0.88 -2.68 18.88
N PHE A 438 0.04 -1.76 18.43
CA PHE A 438 0.31 -1.01 17.22
C PHE A 438 0.44 0.48 17.53
N SER A 439 1.60 1.08 17.22
CA SER A 439 1.89 2.50 17.42
C SER A 439 1.24 3.38 16.34
N SER A 440 1.16 4.68 16.57
CA SER A 440 0.53 5.62 15.64
C SER A 440 1.25 6.97 15.51
N SER A 441 2.18 7.30 16.40
CA SER A 441 2.76 8.65 16.46
C SER A 441 3.62 9.00 15.25
N ASN A 442 4.19 8.03 14.53
CA ASN A 442 5.00 8.26 13.34
C ASN A 442 4.19 8.36 12.05
N HIS A 443 2.98 8.91 12.14
CA HIS A 443 2.10 9.19 11.01
C HIS A 443 1.97 10.69 10.75
N ASP A 444 1.81 11.10 9.50
CA ASP A 444 1.50 12.50 9.14
C ASP A 444 0.18 12.94 9.81
N PRO A 445 0.14 14.10 10.51
CA PRO A 445 1.07 15.25 10.49
C PRO A 445 2.21 15.22 11.53
N PHE A 446 2.62 14.07 12.03
CA PHE A 446 3.80 13.88 12.90
C PHE A 446 3.68 14.56 14.26
N GLU A 447 2.56 14.34 14.93
CA GLU A 447 2.24 14.92 16.23
C GLU A 447 2.72 14.01 17.37
N PHE A 448 3.38 14.59 18.36
CA PHE A 448 3.81 13.92 19.59
C PHE A 448 3.95 14.92 20.74
N PRO A 449 4.00 14.47 22.02
CA PRO A 449 4.10 15.35 23.19
C PRO A 449 5.37 16.20 23.19
N ASP A 450 5.28 17.41 23.76
CA ASP A 450 6.43 18.31 23.93
C ASP A 450 7.39 17.81 25.01
N GLY A 451 8.69 18.14 24.87
CA GLY A 451 9.70 17.93 25.90
C GLY A 451 10.12 16.48 26.14
N LYS A 452 9.74 15.53 25.27
CA LYS A 452 10.07 14.10 25.41
C LYS A 452 11.40 13.73 24.79
N ILE A 453 11.75 14.40 23.71
CA ILE A 453 12.99 14.19 22.96
C ILE A 453 13.69 15.52 22.69
N GLU A 454 14.99 15.48 22.52
CA GLU A 454 15.72 16.55 21.84
C GLU A 454 15.40 16.45 20.33
N LEU A 455 14.91 17.55 19.76
CA LEU A 455 14.52 17.56 18.34
C LEU A 455 15.76 17.35 17.45
N TYR A 456 15.61 16.48 16.47
CA TYR A 456 16.65 16.24 15.47
C TYR A 456 16.74 17.39 14.46
N GLU A 457 15.60 18.00 14.16
CA GLU A 457 15.48 19.11 13.20
C GLU A 457 14.30 20.04 13.54
N GLN A 458 14.24 21.19 12.87
CA GLN A 458 13.12 22.13 12.98
C GLN A 458 12.35 22.18 11.64
N PRO A 459 11.02 22.37 11.67
CA PRO A 459 10.14 22.46 12.85
C PRO A 459 9.97 21.12 13.58
N LYS A 460 9.22 21.12 14.70
CA LYS A 460 8.96 19.91 15.51
C LYS A 460 8.24 18.82 14.71
N ALA A 461 7.16 19.17 14.03
CA ALA A 461 6.30 18.23 13.29
C ALA A 461 6.99 17.79 11.99
N THR A 462 7.97 16.89 12.12
CA THR A 462 8.67 16.25 11.00
C THR A 462 8.72 14.74 11.19
N ARG A 463 8.84 14.04 10.07
CA ARG A 463 8.99 12.59 10.06
C ARG A 463 10.19 12.10 10.88
N ASN A 464 11.33 12.79 10.80
CA ASN A 464 12.51 12.41 11.56
C ASN A 464 12.30 12.57 13.07
N ASN A 465 11.72 13.69 13.50
CA ASN A 465 11.42 13.92 14.91
C ASN A 465 10.39 12.92 15.45
N SER A 466 9.39 12.60 14.65
CA SER A 466 8.35 11.63 15.01
C SER A 466 8.92 10.21 15.13
N ALA A 467 9.80 9.79 14.20
CA ALA A 467 10.50 8.52 14.31
C ALA A 467 11.41 8.47 15.56
N LYS A 468 12.08 9.58 15.88
CA LYS A 468 12.87 9.69 17.13
C LYS A 468 12.00 9.60 18.38
N TYR A 469 10.78 10.14 18.34
CA TYR A 469 9.82 9.98 19.44
C TYR A 469 9.30 8.54 19.56
N ALA A 470 9.00 7.87 18.44
CA ALA A 470 8.61 6.46 18.46
C ALA A 470 9.70 5.58 19.10
N ASP A 471 10.98 5.80 18.77
CA ASP A 471 12.11 5.14 19.43
C ASP A 471 12.18 5.41 20.94
N TYR A 472 12.00 6.67 21.33
CA TYR A 472 11.92 7.04 22.75
C TYR A 472 10.81 6.24 23.47
N ALA A 473 9.64 6.12 22.87
CA ALA A 473 8.50 5.39 23.44
C ALA A 473 8.79 3.88 23.53
N ILE A 474 9.46 3.28 22.55
CA ILE A 474 9.97 1.90 22.64
C ILE A 474 10.89 1.73 23.87
N GLY A 475 11.87 2.62 24.03
CA GLY A 475 12.79 2.60 25.18
C GLY A 475 12.04 2.74 26.51
N TYR A 476 11.06 3.63 26.56
CA TYR A 476 10.18 3.81 27.71
C TYR A 476 9.43 2.51 28.05
N PHE A 477 8.81 1.86 27.07
CA PHE A 477 8.11 0.60 27.29
C PHE A 477 9.01 -0.50 27.81
N PHE A 478 10.19 -0.72 27.21
CA PHE A 478 11.09 -1.79 27.67
C PHE A 478 11.69 -1.53 29.04
N LYS A 479 11.81 -0.27 29.46
CA LYS A 479 12.16 0.06 30.83
C LYS A 479 11.09 -0.42 31.82
N LEU A 480 9.81 -0.24 31.50
CA LEU A 480 8.69 -0.75 32.31
C LEU A 480 8.62 -2.28 32.24
N ALA A 481 8.69 -2.86 31.05
CA ALA A 481 8.55 -4.29 30.84
C ALA A 481 9.61 -5.10 31.60
N LYS A 482 10.88 -4.68 31.57
CA LYS A 482 11.99 -5.35 32.26
C LYS A 482 11.83 -5.37 33.80
N GLN A 483 11.06 -4.44 34.34
CA GLN A 483 10.74 -4.37 35.81
C GLN A 483 9.45 -5.08 36.16
N SER A 484 8.70 -5.59 35.19
CA SER A 484 7.39 -6.19 35.37
C SER A 484 7.45 -7.66 35.76
N ASN A 485 6.31 -8.16 36.26
CA ASN A 485 6.12 -9.57 36.61
C ASN A 485 6.01 -10.48 35.35
N TYR A 486 5.70 -9.94 34.19
CA TYR A 486 5.53 -10.70 32.93
C TYR A 486 6.82 -10.85 32.13
N TRP A 487 7.87 -10.08 32.41
CA TRP A 487 9.11 -10.06 31.60
C TRP A 487 9.70 -11.45 31.32
N LYS A 488 9.90 -12.25 32.39
CA LYS A 488 10.52 -13.58 32.32
C LYS A 488 9.70 -14.60 31.51
N ASP A 489 8.40 -14.38 31.41
CA ASP A 489 7.47 -15.29 30.76
C ASP A 489 7.02 -14.77 29.37
N THR A 490 7.64 -13.73 28.83
CA THR A 490 7.21 -13.08 27.58
C THR A 490 8.32 -13.00 26.55
N VAL A 491 7.95 -13.26 25.28
CA VAL A 491 8.75 -12.98 24.09
C VAL A 491 8.15 -11.78 23.38
N PHE A 492 8.98 -10.84 23.04
CA PHE A 492 8.60 -9.61 22.32
C PHE A 492 9.21 -9.63 20.93
N LEU A 493 8.42 -9.27 19.92
CA LEU A 493 8.88 -8.90 18.61
C LEU A 493 8.62 -7.41 18.40
N VAL A 494 9.67 -6.61 18.29
CA VAL A 494 9.58 -5.21 17.81
C VAL A 494 9.84 -5.21 16.32
N ILE A 495 8.89 -4.77 15.52
CA ILE A 495 8.99 -4.80 14.07
C ILE A 495 8.21 -3.62 13.47
N ALA A 496 8.73 -3.01 12.42
CA ALA A 496 7.95 -2.04 11.65
C ALA A 496 6.89 -2.72 10.78
N ASP A 497 5.77 -2.06 10.60
CA ASP A 497 4.74 -2.48 9.64
C ASP A 497 5.23 -2.30 8.19
N HIS A 498 5.83 -1.16 7.87
CA HIS A 498 6.50 -0.77 6.63
C HIS A 498 7.42 0.42 6.87
N ASP A 499 8.09 0.93 5.82
CA ASP A 499 8.82 2.20 5.90
C ASP A 499 7.89 3.41 5.65
N SER A 500 8.27 4.57 6.15
CA SER A 500 7.40 5.77 6.19
C SER A 500 7.03 6.31 4.82
N ARG A 501 7.94 6.25 3.84
CA ARG A 501 7.68 6.66 2.47
C ARG A 501 8.48 5.81 1.51
N ALA A 502 7.80 4.87 0.86
CA ALA A 502 8.41 4.13 -0.22
C ALA A 502 8.42 5.01 -1.48
N ALA A 503 9.57 5.56 -1.78
CA ALA A 503 9.79 6.46 -2.92
C ALA A 503 11.17 6.21 -3.52
N GLY A 504 11.37 6.58 -4.77
CA GLY A 504 12.65 6.46 -5.42
C GLY A 504 12.55 6.21 -6.92
N ALA A 505 13.68 6.34 -7.61
CA ALA A 505 13.77 6.19 -9.05
C ALA A 505 13.83 4.72 -9.50
N SER A 506 13.04 3.85 -8.88
CA SER A 506 12.97 2.42 -9.21
C SER A 506 11.53 1.94 -9.29
N LEU A 507 11.26 0.93 -10.13
CA LEU A 507 9.94 0.31 -10.23
C LEU A 507 9.47 -0.25 -8.89
N VAL A 508 10.39 -0.78 -8.10
CA VAL A 508 10.20 -1.14 -6.70
C VAL A 508 11.35 -0.51 -5.91
N PRO A 509 11.08 0.44 -5.01
CA PRO A 509 12.11 1.12 -4.23
C PRO A 509 12.55 0.22 -3.06
N ILE A 510 13.40 -0.78 -3.34
CA ILE A 510 13.78 -1.88 -2.44
C ILE A 510 14.29 -1.37 -1.10
N LYS A 511 15.10 -0.30 -1.11
CA LYS A 511 15.61 0.34 0.11
C LYS A 511 14.52 0.67 1.12
N HIS A 512 13.35 1.10 0.63
CA HIS A 512 12.19 1.47 1.45
C HIS A 512 11.29 0.27 1.83
N PHE A 513 11.73 -0.95 1.53
CA PHE A 513 11.15 -2.17 2.09
C PHE A 513 12.01 -2.74 3.22
N HIS A 514 13.24 -2.24 3.41
CA HIS A 514 14.10 -2.63 4.52
C HIS A 514 13.55 -2.06 5.83
N ILE A 515 13.21 -2.93 6.76
CA ILE A 515 12.62 -2.59 8.06
C ILE A 515 13.36 -3.25 9.22
N PRO A 516 13.39 -2.64 10.40
CA PRO A 516 13.95 -3.27 11.60
C PRO A 516 13.04 -4.38 12.11
N ALA A 517 13.64 -5.44 12.65
CA ALA A 517 12.99 -6.41 13.50
C ALA A 517 13.96 -6.90 14.59
N LEU A 518 13.44 -7.00 15.81
CA LEU A 518 14.21 -7.39 16.99
C LEU A 518 13.34 -8.28 17.88
N ILE A 519 13.83 -9.50 18.20
CA ILE A 519 13.19 -10.37 19.19
C ILE A 519 13.92 -10.22 20.53
N LEU A 520 13.14 -9.96 21.58
CA LEU A 520 13.58 -9.77 22.95
C LEU A 520 12.87 -10.72 23.92
N GLY A 521 13.50 -11.07 25.00
CA GLY A 521 12.94 -11.89 26.07
C GLY A 521 14.04 -12.48 26.95
N ASP A 522 13.74 -12.88 28.15
CA ASP A 522 14.71 -13.37 29.13
C ASP A 522 15.53 -14.59 28.63
N HIS A 523 14.91 -15.44 27.80
CA HIS A 523 15.55 -16.63 27.22
C HIS A 523 16.04 -16.44 25.78
N VAL A 524 15.95 -15.23 25.23
CA VAL A 524 16.39 -14.91 23.88
C VAL A 524 17.86 -14.48 23.91
N ALA A 525 18.74 -15.31 23.37
CA ALA A 525 20.16 -14.96 23.32
C ALA A 525 20.42 -13.82 22.33
N PRO A 526 21.22 -12.80 22.72
CA PRO A 526 21.62 -11.73 21.83
C PRO A 526 22.37 -12.27 20.61
N ARG A 527 21.92 -11.87 19.41
CA ARG A 527 22.60 -12.20 18.15
C ARG A 527 22.19 -11.26 17.01
N ARG A 528 23.05 -11.16 16.03
CA ARG A 528 22.77 -10.46 14.76
C ARG A 528 22.54 -11.51 13.68
N ASP A 529 21.50 -11.31 12.87
CA ASP A 529 21.12 -12.23 11.80
C ASP A 529 21.17 -11.49 10.47
N SER A 530 22.14 -11.86 9.65
CA SER A 530 22.38 -11.23 8.33
C SER A 530 21.65 -11.94 7.17
N ARG A 531 20.89 -13.01 7.44
CA ARG A 531 20.11 -13.68 6.39
C ARG A 531 19.10 -12.74 5.76
N LEU A 532 18.87 -12.93 4.46
CA LEU A 532 17.76 -12.27 3.78
C LEU A 532 16.44 -12.93 4.19
N VAL A 533 15.58 -12.16 4.85
CA VAL A 533 14.30 -12.65 5.38
C VAL A 533 13.14 -11.72 4.99
N SER A 534 11.97 -12.28 4.86
CA SER A 534 10.73 -11.55 4.60
C SER A 534 9.93 -11.38 5.89
N GLN A 535 9.16 -10.32 5.99
CA GLN A 535 8.28 -10.04 7.13
C GLN A 535 7.36 -11.22 7.49
N ILE A 536 6.95 -12.05 6.51
CA ILE A 536 6.11 -13.24 6.73
C ILE A 536 6.83 -14.39 7.48
N ASP A 537 8.16 -14.31 7.67
CA ASP A 537 8.90 -15.31 8.43
C ASP A 537 8.81 -15.07 9.95
N MET A 538 8.46 -13.85 10.34
CA MET A 538 8.45 -13.45 11.74
C MET A 538 7.40 -14.18 12.59
N PRO A 539 6.12 -14.33 12.18
CA PRO A 539 5.15 -15.03 13.03
C PRO A 539 5.49 -16.50 13.23
N THR A 540 6.01 -17.20 12.22
CA THR A 540 6.46 -18.60 12.36
C THR A 540 7.63 -18.72 13.34
N THR A 541 8.63 -17.85 13.20
CA THR A 541 9.79 -17.78 14.09
C THR A 541 9.38 -17.44 15.53
N LEU A 542 8.46 -16.49 15.70
CA LEU A 542 7.97 -16.04 17.00
C LEU A 542 7.24 -17.15 17.76
N LEU A 543 6.35 -17.90 17.08
CA LEU A 543 5.70 -19.07 17.68
C LEU A 543 6.71 -20.11 18.14
N SER A 544 7.72 -20.42 17.29
CA SER A 544 8.73 -21.42 17.59
C SER A 544 9.59 -21.07 18.81
N ILE A 545 10.08 -19.82 18.91
CA ILE A 545 10.90 -19.37 20.04
C ILE A 545 10.07 -19.20 21.31
N ALA A 546 8.76 -19.00 21.19
CA ALA A 546 7.84 -18.94 22.31
C ALA A 546 7.38 -20.32 22.81
N GLY A 547 7.76 -21.41 22.14
CA GLY A 547 7.37 -22.77 22.53
C GLY A 547 5.97 -23.18 22.10
N VAL A 548 5.42 -22.53 21.07
CA VAL A 548 4.08 -22.80 20.57
C VAL A 548 4.15 -23.65 19.31
N SER A 549 3.79 -24.92 19.45
CA SER A 549 3.62 -25.86 18.32
C SER A 549 2.18 -25.84 17.81
N GLY A 550 1.96 -26.20 16.54
CA GLY A 550 0.61 -26.27 16.00
C GLY A 550 0.55 -26.45 14.48
N ASN A 551 -0.67 -26.55 13.98
CA ASN A 551 -0.93 -26.66 12.55
C ASN A 551 -1.30 -25.28 12.01
N TYR A 552 -0.60 -24.83 10.95
CA TYR A 552 -0.91 -23.54 10.33
C TYR A 552 -0.49 -23.48 8.86
N PRO A 553 -1.17 -22.60 8.06
CA PRO A 553 -0.95 -22.51 6.61
C PRO A 553 0.16 -21.52 6.22
N MET A 554 0.84 -20.90 7.18
CA MET A 554 1.89 -19.92 6.90
C MET A 554 3.04 -20.54 6.11
N ILE A 555 3.49 -19.83 5.08
CA ILE A 555 4.62 -20.25 4.25
C ILE A 555 5.97 -19.67 4.68
N GLY A 556 5.97 -18.84 5.72
CA GLY A 556 7.18 -18.31 6.34
C GLY A 556 8.07 -19.40 6.93
N PHE A 557 9.38 -19.12 7.00
CA PHE A 557 10.37 -20.01 7.60
C PHE A 557 10.46 -19.82 9.11
N ASP A 558 10.71 -20.92 9.81
CA ASP A 558 11.14 -20.86 11.22
C ASP A 558 12.65 -20.64 11.26
N LEU A 559 13.06 -19.45 11.56
CA LEU A 559 14.47 -19.03 11.55
C LEU A 559 15.26 -19.59 12.75
N THR A 560 14.57 -20.14 13.78
CA THR A 560 15.19 -20.80 14.91
C THR A 560 15.82 -22.14 14.53
N GLN A 561 15.36 -22.77 13.45
CA GLN A 561 15.83 -24.06 12.94
C GLN A 561 17.05 -23.95 12.01
N GLY A 562 17.67 -22.78 11.91
CA GLY A 562 18.82 -22.56 11.02
C GLY A 562 18.47 -22.49 9.53
N ALA A 563 17.18 -22.48 9.17
CA ALA A 563 16.73 -22.32 7.80
C ALA A 563 17.26 -21.00 7.19
N ASN A 564 17.67 -21.04 5.92
CA ASN A 564 18.00 -19.85 5.16
C ASN A 564 16.90 -19.61 4.11
N PRO A 565 15.97 -18.68 4.34
CA PRO A 565 14.90 -18.38 3.40
C PRO A 565 15.43 -17.89 2.06
N ASP A 566 16.51 -17.10 2.11
CA ASP A 566 17.18 -16.53 0.94
C ASP A 566 16.23 -15.83 -0.03
N ARG A 567 15.17 -15.21 0.51
CA ARG A 567 14.19 -14.49 -0.31
C ARG A 567 13.44 -13.41 0.46
N ALA A 568 13.00 -12.36 -0.26
CA ALA A 568 12.04 -11.37 0.21
C ALA A 568 10.99 -11.09 -0.86
N PHE A 569 9.74 -10.94 -0.42
CA PHE A 569 8.60 -10.57 -1.26
C PHE A 569 8.23 -9.12 -1.01
N MET A 570 8.00 -8.37 -2.08
CA MET A 570 7.64 -6.95 -2.01
C MET A 570 6.50 -6.66 -2.97
N GLN A 571 5.47 -5.99 -2.48
CA GLN A 571 4.36 -5.51 -3.29
C GLN A 571 4.34 -3.99 -3.23
N PHE A 572 4.50 -3.34 -4.37
CA PHE A 572 4.52 -1.89 -4.51
C PHE A 572 3.54 -1.45 -5.59
N ASP A 573 2.51 -0.71 -5.20
CA ASP A 573 1.36 -0.38 -6.05
C ASP A 573 0.78 -1.64 -6.71
N GLN A 574 0.93 -1.79 -8.02
CA GLN A 574 0.52 -2.98 -8.77
C GLN A 574 1.71 -3.89 -9.14
N THR A 575 2.89 -3.64 -8.61
CA THR A 575 4.11 -4.37 -8.94
C THR A 575 4.44 -5.37 -7.85
N GLN A 576 4.85 -6.57 -8.24
CA GLN A 576 5.34 -7.62 -7.34
C GLN A 576 6.83 -7.83 -7.60
N ALA A 577 7.63 -7.97 -6.53
CA ALA A 577 9.03 -8.30 -6.64
C ALA A 577 9.39 -9.49 -5.75
N LEU A 578 10.24 -10.37 -6.27
CA LEU A 578 10.95 -11.40 -5.52
C LEU A 578 12.44 -11.08 -5.58
N MET A 579 13.06 -10.85 -4.43
CA MET A 579 14.52 -10.69 -4.30
C MET A 579 15.14 -11.94 -3.67
N LYS A 580 16.30 -12.36 -4.16
CA LYS A 580 17.13 -13.44 -3.60
C LYS A 580 18.36 -12.85 -2.88
N GLY A 581 19.05 -13.67 -2.07
CA GLY A 581 20.19 -13.23 -1.27
C GLY A 581 21.42 -12.79 -2.05
N ASN A 582 21.54 -13.18 -3.32
CA ASN A 582 22.54 -12.64 -4.25
C ASN A 582 22.14 -11.28 -4.84
N HIS A 583 21.05 -10.68 -4.36
CA HIS A 583 20.44 -9.44 -4.82
C HIS A 583 19.85 -9.49 -6.25
N ASP A 584 19.68 -10.69 -6.82
CA ASP A 584 18.87 -10.83 -8.03
C ASP A 584 17.40 -10.59 -7.70
N VAL A 585 16.72 -9.86 -8.57
CA VAL A 585 15.34 -9.44 -8.36
C VAL A 585 14.52 -9.77 -9.62
N VAL A 586 13.39 -10.41 -9.43
CA VAL A 586 12.36 -10.52 -10.48
C VAL A 586 11.26 -9.52 -10.19
N ILE A 587 10.96 -8.67 -11.15
CA ILE A 587 9.85 -7.70 -11.08
C ILE A 587 8.77 -8.12 -12.05
N GLN A 588 7.55 -8.19 -11.54
CA GLN A 588 6.33 -8.47 -12.30
C GLN A 588 5.39 -7.27 -12.23
N THR A 589 5.02 -6.77 -13.39
CA THR A 589 4.01 -5.72 -13.56
C THR A 589 2.80 -6.27 -14.33
N PRO A 590 1.58 -5.80 -14.06
CA PRO A 590 0.39 -6.26 -14.75
C PRO A 590 0.51 -6.15 -16.28
N ASN A 591 0.08 -7.20 -16.97
CA ASN A 591 0.06 -7.28 -18.44
C ASN A 591 1.43 -7.13 -19.12
N SER A 592 2.51 -7.38 -18.40
CA SER A 592 3.90 -7.38 -18.90
C SER A 592 4.57 -8.71 -18.59
N LYS A 593 5.64 -9.03 -19.31
CA LYS A 593 6.50 -10.17 -18.96
C LYS A 593 7.34 -9.80 -17.73
N ALA A 594 7.56 -10.78 -16.87
CA ALA A 594 8.49 -10.65 -15.76
C ALA A 594 9.90 -10.29 -16.26
N LYS A 595 10.54 -9.35 -15.59
CA LYS A 595 11.90 -8.90 -15.89
C LYS A 595 12.83 -9.18 -14.71
N GLY A 596 14.07 -9.54 -15.04
CA GLY A 596 15.15 -9.73 -14.09
C GLY A 596 15.98 -8.46 -13.90
N TYR A 597 16.47 -8.28 -12.68
CA TYR A 597 17.35 -7.16 -12.28
C TYR A 597 18.36 -7.65 -11.26
N VAL A 598 19.42 -6.86 -11.06
CA VAL A 598 20.26 -6.93 -9.88
C VAL A 598 20.13 -5.65 -9.08
N TYR A 599 19.98 -5.75 -7.77
CA TYR A 599 19.89 -4.62 -6.85
C TYR A 599 21.27 -4.29 -6.25
N ASP A 600 21.75 -3.09 -6.50
CA ASP A 600 22.93 -2.52 -5.84
C ASP A 600 22.46 -1.76 -4.59
N LYS A 601 22.71 -2.34 -3.41
CA LYS A 601 22.27 -1.78 -2.12
C LYS A 601 22.99 -0.47 -1.77
N GLU A 602 24.25 -0.29 -2.22
CA GLU A 602 25.04 0.90 -1.89
C GLU A 602 24.58 2.10 -2.73
N LYS A 603 24.29 1.86 -4.01
CA LYS A 603 23.82 2.91 -4.93
C LYS A 603 22.31 3.06 -4.96
N ASP A 604 21.58 2.15 -4.32
CA ASP A 604 20.11 2.06 -4.37
C ASP A 604 19.59 2.05 -5.82
N THR A 605 20.15 1.19 -6.65
CA THR A 605 19.81 1.09 -8.08
C THR A 605 19.45 -0.32 -8.49
N LEU A 606 18.49 -0.43 -9.39
CA LEU A 606 18.11 -1.67 -10.10
C LEU A 606 18.68 -1.62 -11.52
N THR A 607 19.53 -2.56 -11.86
CA THR A 607 20.06 -2.73 -13.22
C THR A 607 19.45 -3.98 -13.85
N GLU A 608 18.91 -3.85 -15.06
CA GLU A 608 18.30 -4.99 -15.78
C GLU A 608 19.37 -6.08 -16.01
N LYS A 609 19.00 -7.31 -15.69
CA LYS A 609 19.87 -8.49 -15.77
C LYS A 609 19.03 -9.72 -16.13
N GLU A 610 19.54 -10.57 -16.98
CA GLU A 610 18.92 -11.89 -17.18
C GLU A 610 19.04 -12.75 -15.92
N VAL A 611 17.92 -13.31 -15.51
CA VAL A 611 17.82 -14.23 -14.37
C VAL A 611 17.27 -15.58 -14.84
N PRO A 612 17.52 -16.67 -14.10
CA PRO A 612 17.01 -17.99 -14.46
C PRO A 612 15.49 -18.03 -14.60
N GLU A 613 14.98 -18.77 -15.57
CA GLU A 613 13.53 -18.92 -15.79
C GLU A 613 12.83 -19.56 -14.57
N GLU A 614 13.52 -20.43 -13.83
CA GLU A 614 13.02 -20.99 -12.58
C GLU A 614 12.72 -19.90 -11.55
N MET A 615 13.56 -18.87 -11.45
CA MET A 615 13.33 -17.73 -10.56
C MET A 615 12.13 -16.89 -11.01
N LYS A 616 11.93 -16.70 -12.32
CA LYS A 616 10.72 -16.02 -12.85
C LYS A 616 9.47 -16.84 -12.57
N LYS A 617 9.52 -18.17 -12.71
CA LYS A 617 8.41 -19.06 -12.35
C LYS A 617 8.11 -19.04 -10.84
N GLU A 618 9.13 -19.05 -9.99
CA GLU A 618 8.98 -18.93 -8.54
C GLU A 618 8.31 -17.58 -8.17
N ALA A 619 8.77 -16.48 -8.75
CA ALA A 619 8.16 -15.17 -8.54
C ALA A 619 6.69 -15.14 -8.97
N LEU A 620 6.34 -15.73 -10.12
CA LEU A 620 4.96 -15.83 -10.57
C LEU A 620 4.13 -16.72 -9.64
N ALA A 621 4.64 -17.89 -9.21
CA ALA A 621 3.93 -18.78 -8.30
C ALA A 621 3.56 -18.07 -6.98
N HIS A 622 4.49 -17.35 -6.39
CA HIS A 622 4.23 -16.58 -5.17
C HIS A 622 3.30 -15.38 -5.39
N ALA A 623 3.37 -14.71 -6.53
CA ALA A 623 2.45 -13.63 -6.86
C ALA A 623 0.99 -14.09 -7.03
N LEU A 624 0.79 -15.33 -7.52
CA LEU A 624 -0.53 -15.93 -7.71
C LEU A 624 -1.09 -16.56 -6.42
N LEU A 625 -0.22 -17.07 -5.55
CA LEU A 625 -0.59 -17.86 -4.38
C LEU A 625 -1.57 -17.15 -3.46
N GLY A 626 -1.27 -15.90 -3.07
CA GLY A 626 -2.10 -15.13 -2.13
C GLY A 626 -3.54 -15.00 -2.63
N SER A 627 -3.72 -14.62 -3.89
CA SER A 627 -5.04 -14.50 -4.50
C SER A 627 -5.76 -15.85 -4.63
N TYR A 628 -5.03 -16.91 -4.96
CA TYR A 628 -5.58 -18.27 -5.03
C TYR A 628 -6.12 -18.73 -3.67
N LEU A 629 -5.31 -18.62 -2.62
CA LEU A 629 -5.70 -19.00 -1.27
C LEU A 629 -6.87 -18.18 -0.74
N TYR A 630 -6.86 -16.86 -0.97
CA TYR A 630 -7.94 -15.96 -0.58
C TYR A 630 -9.25 -16.27 -1.31
N LYS A 631 -9.22 -16.37 -2.64
CA LYS A 631 -10.39 -16.58 -3.49
C LYS A 631 -11.11 -17.89 -3.14
N ASN A 632 -10.35 -18.93 -2.91
CA ASN A 632 -10.87 -20.26 -2.61
C ASN A 632 -11.06 -20.53 -1.11
N ARG A 633 -10.81 -19.54 -0.24
CA ARG A 633 -10.90 -19.66 1.23
C ARG A 633 -10.05 -20.81 1.82
N LEU A 634 -8.86 -20.98 1.28
CA LEU A 634 -7.94 -22.07 1.63
C LEU A 634 -6.88 -21.65 2.67
N TYR A 635 -7.06 -20.55 3.38
CA TYR A 635 -6.12 -20.07 4.39
C TYR A 635 -6.71 -20.23 5.80
N LYS A 636 -6.69 -21.45 6.30
CA LYS A 636 -7.27 -21.86 7.59
C LYS A 636 -6.29 -22.70 8.39
N GLY A 637 -6.43 -22.71 9.73
CA GLY A 637 -5.62 -23.54 10.63
C GLY A 637 -6.10 -25.00 10.75
N SER A 638 -7.28 -25.33 10.22
CA SER A 638 -7.84 -26.69 10.21
C SER A 638 -8.85 -26.86 9.06
N GLU A 639 -9.18 -28.11 8.74
CA GLU A 639 -10.23 -28.46 7.76
C GLU A 639 -11.65 -28.25 8.29
N GLU A 640 -11.81 -28.09 9.60
CA GLU A 640 -13.11 -27.86 10.21
C GLU A 640 -13.68 -26.49 9.83
N LYS A 641 -15.02 -26.43 9.74
CA LYS A 641 -15.78 -25.26 9.27
C LYS A 641 -15.70 -24.06 10.17
#